data_40bebf281475a35d2968a42e914f22d8
#
_entry.id   40bebf281475a35d2968a42e914f22d8
#
_cell.length_a   1.000
_cell.length_b   1.000
_cell.length_c   1.000
_cell.angle_alpha   90.00
_cell.angle_beta   90.00
_cell.angle_gamma   90.00
#
_symmetry.space_group_name_H-M   'P 1'
#
loop_
_entity.id
_entity.type
_entity.pdbx_description
1 polymer ?
#
loop_
_entity_poly.entity_id
_entity_poly.type
_entity_poly.pdbx_seq_one_letter_code
_entity_poly.pdbx_strand_id
1 'polypeptide(L)'
;MKEILYLEVPTPDMAAVRSWLQADFQPENGEKINTPDGFRLKVSADTTTAEVPISENLPTELSIFVWSVQRTTYLKVFRWADRPFPQEKQILHRLITDIRSRFPHNYPEPPVIDLSKQSIFDALQPHYPLTVKYFQKMPNGEYDLTRAYWWEQRWREGVRNPQQPRQVVFSHRGDWGLGTGDLGMGRTSPSSSSSSSSPSSPSSPTYDIIYIGGALGAIHAAVMAKLGYKVLLIERMPFGRMNREWNISRDELQSLINLGLVTHTELETVIAREYKDGFNKFFDANNPRKLRSPVLHTPTVLNIALDSDKWLQMCGQKLLAAGGDIWDETEFLRADIYKTHVLVNVKHLPKQKEQQVSGRLIVDAMGTASPIAWQLNGGRAFDSVCPTVGAVIDQGFEPQVWDSQYGDVLYSHGDISRGRQLIWELFPGIGEELTIYLFHYHEVNPKNPGSLLEMYEDFFTILPEYRRCDVDKLVWKKPTFGYIPGHFSVGSSDRTVAFDRLIAIGDAASLQSPLVFTGFGSLVRNLERLTKLLDIALKHNLLSFRHLNRIRAYQSNVSVTWLFSKGMMVPTGKFLPPQRINSMLNTFFGLLADEPPDVADNFIKDRCDWFTFNRLAIKAARKNPALLLWIWELAGPKDLIRWLGNYFNFGSYALVSALLNGWFASYLNKIGPWLEPRYPALWLRLLAINYAIITGKPRSPNQVAKVKSEDSIQNSEAQILN
;
A
#
# COMPACT_ATOMS: atom_id res chain seq x y z
N MET A 1 -19.22 -38.27 2.14
CA MET A 1 -18.49 -37.38 3.09
C MET A 1 -18.59 -35.94 2.57
N LYS A 2 -19.00 -34.99 3.42
CA LYS A 2 -19.22 -33.58 3.06
C LYS A 2 -18.48 -32.68 4.06
N GLU A 3 -17.65 -31.75 3.60
CA GLU A 3 -17.07 -30.69 4.43
C GLU A 3 -18.19 -29.75 4.90
N ILE A 4 -18.26 -29.55 6.21
CA ILE A 4 -19.29 -28.71 6.86
C ILE A 4 -18.70 -27.56 7.66
N LEU A 5 -17.42 -27.61 8.00
CA LEU A 5 -16.70 -26.55 8.70
C LEU A 5 -15.25 -26.51 8.23
N TYR A 6 -14.74 -25.30 8.03
CA TYR A 6 -13.34 -25.00 7.80
C TYR A 6 -12.96 -23.76 8.62
N LEU A 7 -12.04 -23.92 9.57
CA LEU A 7 -11.60 -22.88 10.51
C LEU A 7 -10.10 -22.66 10.43
N GLU A 8 -9.71 -21.41 10.66
CA GLU A 8 -8.38 -21.03 11.08
C GLU A 8 -8.29 -21.07 12.61
N VAL A 9 -7.23 -21.66 13.15
CA VAL A 9 -6.80 -21.53 14.53
C VAL A 9 -5.50 -20.73 14.53
N PRO A 10 -5.50 -19.46 15.02
CA PRO A 10 -4.40 -18.53 14.76
C PRO A 10 -3.15 -18.81 15.63
N THR A 11 -2.67 -20.04 15.59
CA THR A 11 -1.46 -20.49 16.29
C THR A 11 -0.61 -21.39 15.39
N PRO A 12 0.72 -21.31 15.44
CA PRO A 12 1.61 -22.26 14.78
C PRO A 12 1.68 -23.62 15.52
N ASP A 13 1.25 -23.67 16.76
CA ASP A 13 1.35 -24.87 17.60
C ASP A 13 0.17 -25.83 17.35
N MET A 14 0.29 -26.60 16.26
CA MET A 14 -0.68 -27.65 15.93
C MET A 14 -0.76 -28.73 17.02
N ALA A 15 0.34 -29.02 17.69
CA ALA A 15 0.38 -30.06 18.71
C ALA A 15 -0.50 -29.68 19.93
N ALA A 16 -0.42 -28.42 20.36
CA ALA A 16 -1.27 -27.91 21.43
C ALA A 16 -2.76 -27.95 21.04
N VAL A 17 -3.12 -27.59 19.79
CA VAL A 17 -4.51 -27.66 19.31
C VAL A 17 -4.99 -29.11 19.29
N ARG A 18 -4.19 -30.03 18.80
CA ARG A 18 -4.53 -31.46 18.75
C ARG A 18 -4.72 -32.03 20.16
N SER A 19 -3.78 -31.77 21.06
CA SER A 19 -3.85 -32.20 22.45
C SER A 19 -5.11 -31.70 23.14
N TRP A 20 -5.42 -30.42 22.98
CA TRP A 20 -6.65 -29.85 23.51
C TRP A 20 -7.92 -30.49 22.92
N LEU A 21 -7.97 -30.72 21.61
CA LEU A 21 -9.09 -31.39 20.97
C LEU A 21 -9.28 -32.83 21.49
N GLN A 22 -8.19 -33.55 21.73
CA GLN A 22 -8.24 -34.95 22.16
C GLN A 22 -8.49 -35.12 23.66
N ALA A 23 -7.91 -34.25 24.49
CA ALA A 23 -7.99 -34.38 25.95
C ALA A 23 -9.09 -33.53 26.58
N ASP A 24 -9.14 -32.24 26.22
CA ASP A 24 -9.94 -31.23 26.93
C ASP A 24 -11.33 -30.99 26.33
N PHE A 25 -11.43 -31.02 25.01
CA PHE A 25 -12.71 -30.82 24.34
C PHE A 25 -13.61 -32.06 24.52
N GLN A 26 -14.72 -31.89 25.24
CA GLN A 26 -15.71 -32.95 25.45
C GLN A 26 -17.02 -32.54 24.76
N PRO A 27 -17.46 -33.25 23.72
CA PRO A 27 -18.77 -33.05 23.12
C PRO A 27 -19.88 -33.45 24.09
N GLU A 28 -21.00 -32.74 24.07
CA GLU A 28 -22.12 -33.02 24.97
C GLU A 28 -22.80 -34.36 24.68
N ASN A 29 -22.77 -34.78 23.41
CA ASN A 29 -23.47 -35.99 22.95
C ASN A 29 -22.54 -36.74 21.97
N GLY A 30 -22.57 -38.06 22.07
CA GLY A 30 -21.87 -38.96 21.18
C GLY A 30 -20.61 -39.61 21.80
N GLU A 31 -20.11 -40.63 21.13
CA GLU A 31 -18.85 -41.30 21.44
C GLU A 31 -17.70 -40.67 20.71
N LYS A 32 -16.73 -40.14 21.45
CA LYS A 32 -15.53 -39.54 20.92
C LYS A 32 -14.42 -40.58 20.78
N ILE A 33 -13.87 -40.74 19.57
CA ILE A 33 -12.78 -41.65 19.23
C ILE A 33 -11.62 -40.83 18.72
N ASN A 34 -10.51 -40.79 19.48
CA ASN A 34 -9.31 -40.05 19.08
C ASN A 34 -8.66 -40.70 17.85
N THR A 35 -8.15 -39.83 16.93
CA THR A 35 -7.40 -40.23 15.74
C THR A 35 -6.05 -39.49 15.73
N PRO A 36 -5.06 -39.93 14.91
CA PRO A 36 -3.78 -39.25 14.86
C PRO A 36 -3.86 -37.75 14.59
N ASP A 37 -4.83 -37.29 13.79
CA ASP A 37 -4.97 -35.89 13.35
C ASP A 37 -6.19 -35.20 13.92
N GLY A 38 -6.79 -35.68 15.02
CA GLY A 38 -7.95 -35.10 15.63
C GLY A 38 -8.82 -36.13 16.35
N PHE A 39 -10.11 -36.19 16.01
CA PHE A 39 -11.03 -37.19 16.54
C PHE A 39 -12.23 -37.45 15.63
N ARG A 40 -12.90 -38.56 15.83
CA ARG A 40 -14.20 -38.91 15.25
C ARG A 40 -15.27 -38.83 16.34
N LEU A 41 -16.43 -38.34 16.02
CA LEU A 41 -17.59 -38.26 16.91
C LEU A 41 -18.75 -39.04 16.31
N LYS A 42 -19.10 -40.16 16.95
CA LYS A 42 -20.31 -40.94 16.63
C LYS A 42 -21.47 -40.43 17.48
N VAL A 43 -22.51 -39.89 16.86
CA VAL A 43 -23.68 -39.35 17.55
C VAL A 43 -24.78 -40.40 17.48
N SER A 44 -25.24 -40.88 18.65
CA SER A 44 -26.38 -41.80 18.71
C SER A 44 -27.68 -41.08 18.31
N ALA A 45 -28.48 -41.66 17.46
CA ALA A 45 -29.81 -41.13 17.18
C ALA A 45 -30.67 -41.31 18.45
N ASP A 46 -31.13 -40.20 19.03
CA ASP A 46 -32.11 -40.25 20.11
C ASP A 46 -33.40 -40.91 19.61
N THR A 47 -33.78 -42.04 20.20
CA THR A 47 -34.93 -42.86 19.83
C THR A 47 -36.25 -42.30 20.36
N THR A 48 -36.36 -40.99 20.67
CA THR A 48 -37.50 -40.43 21.37
C THR A 48 -38.47 -39.55 20.55
N THR A 49 -38.43 -39.58 19.22
CA THR A 49 -39.55 -39.04 18.42
C THR A 49 -39.94 -40.05 17.36
N ALA A 50 -41.10 -40.70 17.60
CA ALA A 50 -41.72 -41.70 16.74
C ALA A 50 -42.12 -41.12 15.37
N GLU A 51 -42.18 -42.06 14.38
CA GLU A 51 -42.83 -41.95 13.09
C GLU A 51 -42.02 -41.40 11.88
N VAL A 52 -40.88 -42.06 11.57
CA VAL A 52 -40.51 -42.28 10.17
C VAL A 52 -39.79 -43.64 10.06
N PRO A 53 -40.16 -44.53 9.13
CA PRO A 53 -39.52 -45.84 8.99
C PRO A 53 -38.06 -45.66 8.56
N ILE A 54 -37.16 -46.13 9.39
CA ILE A 54 -35.70 -46.08 9.21
C ILE A 54 -35.35 -47.14 8.18
N SER A 55 -35.17 -46.72 6.89
CA SER A 55 -34.39 -47.48 5.96
C SER A 55 -32.94 -47.01 6.10
N GLU A 56 -32.05 -47.92 6.49
CA GLU A 56 -30.59 -47.87 6.55
C GLU A 56 -29.98 -47.03 7.68
N ASN A 57 -29.22 -47.71 8.54
CA ASN A 57 -28.28 -47.15 9.54
C ASN A 57 -27.18 -46.32 8.87
N LEU A 58 -27.50 -45.10 8.45
CA LEU A 58 -26.46 -44.14 8.02
C LEU A 58 -25.71 -43.67 9.26
N PRO A 59 -24.38 -43.81 9.30
CA PRO A 59 -23.55 -43.40 10.42
C PRO A 59 -23.69 -41.89 10.64
N THR A 60 -24.29 -41.47 11.73
CA THR A 60 -24.33 -40.09 12.23
C THR A 60 -22.94 -39.79 12.83
N GLU A 61 -21.99 -39.51 11.96
CA GLU A 61 -20.59 -39.35 12.33
C GLU A 61 -19.99 -38.07 11.78
N LEU A 62 -19.22 -37.38 12.63
CA LEU A 62 -18.33 -36.29 12.27
C LEU A 62 -16.87 -36.72 12.39
N SER A 63 -16.05 -36.31 11.44
CA SER A 63 -14.60 -36.42 11.53
C SER A 63 -13.97 -35.03 11.56
N ILE A 64 -13.16 -34.77 12.58
CA ILE A 64 -12.48 -33.53 12.85
C ILE A 64 -10.98 -33.74 12.59
N PHE A 65 -10.42 -32.96 11.66
CA PHE A 65 -9.02 -33.01 11.25
C PHE A 65 -8.33 -31.70 11.52
N VAL A 66 -7.11 -31.76 12.03
CA VAL A 66 -6.22 -30.63 12.30
C VAL A 66 -4.92 -30.80 11.54
N TRP A 67 -4.47 -29.76 10.89
CA TRP A 67 -3.15 -29.70 10.24
C TRP A 67 -2.56 -28.30 10.32
N SER A 68 -1.27 -28.16 10.06
CA SER A 68 -0.57 -26.88 10.06
C SER A 68 0.02 -26.58 8.69
N VAL A 69 -0.11 -25.34 8.25
CA VAL A 69 0.51 -24.78 7.05
C VAL A 69 0.88 -23.33 7.34
N GLN A 70 2.05 -22.88 6.87
CA GLN A 70 2.45 -21.46 6.93
C GLN A 70 2.41 -20.86 8.33
N ARG A 71 2.89 -21.56 9.34
CA ARG A 71 2.84 -21.14 10.75
C ARG A 71 1.42 -20.94 11.28
N THR A 72 0.44 -21.61 10.69
CA THR A 72 -0.98 -21.51 11.09
C THR A 72 -1.58 -22.89 11.15
N THR A 73 -2.42 -23.12 12.14
CA THR A 73 -3.16 -24.37 12.31
C THR A 73 -4.56 -24.20 11.71
N TYR A 74 -5.03 -25.21 11.02
CA TYR A 74 -6.37 -25.27 10.44
C TYR A 74 -7.11 -26.50 10.93
N LEU A 75 -8.43 -26.39 10.96
CA LEU A 75 -9.35 -27.45 11.33
C LEU A 75 -10.45 -27.60 10.29
N LYS A 76 -10.70 -28.84 9.86
CA LYS A 76 -11.88 -29.18 9.04
C LYS A 76 -12.74 -30.21 9.75
N VAL A 77 -14.07 -30.05 9.60
CA VAL A 77 -15.05 -31.03 10.03
C VAL A 77 -15.78 -31.57 8.82
N PHE A 78 -15.82 -32.88 8.72
CA PHE A 78 -16.53 -33.62 7.69
C PHE A 78 -17.68 -34.39 8.31
N ARG A 79 -18.85 -34.36 7.67
CA ARG A 79 -19.98 -35.19 7.96
C ARG A 79 -19.99 -36.39 7.01
N TRP A 80 -20.21 -37.57 7.55
CA TRP A 80 -20.31 -38.79 6.75
C TRP A 80 -21.69 -39.02 6.11
N ALA A 81 -22.76 -38.44 6.68
CA ALA A 81 -24.10 -38.45 6.13
C ALA A 81 -24.35 -37.34 5.10
N ASP A 82 -25.25 -37.56 4.16
CA ASP A 82 -25.62 -36.54 3.16
C ASP A 82 -26.47 -35.40 3.77
N ARG A 83 -27.27 -35.70 4.79
CA ARG A 83 -28.16 -34.75 5.48
C ARG A 83 -27.60 -34.37 6.84
N PRO A 84 -27.85 -33.14 7.35
CA PRO A 84 -27.54 -32.75 8.71
C PRO A 84 -28.36 -33.59 9.69
N PHE A 85 -27.77 -33.93 10.85
CA PHE A 85 -28.48 -34.52 11.96
C PHE A 85 -28.89 -33.46 13.01
N PRO A 86 -29.87 -33.71 13.89
CA PRO A 86 -30.48 -32.66 14.71
C PRO A 86 -29.54 -31.83 15.57
N GLN A 87 -28.49 -32.42 16.12
CA GLN A 87 -27.57 -31.74 17.06
C GLN A 87 -26.30 -31.19 16.37
N GLU A 88 -26.11 -31.38 15.05
CA GLU A 88 -24.91 -31.00 14.32
C GLU A 88 -24.56 -29.52 14.52
N LYS A 89 -25.52 -28.62 14.40
CA LYS A 89 -25.28 -27.18 14.56
C LYS A 89 -24.82 -26.80 15.96
N GLN A 90 -25.33 -27.46 17.00
CA GLN A 90 -24.95 -27.19 18.39
C GLN A 90 -23.50 -27.63 18.63
N ILE A 91 -23.14 -28.83 18.17
CA ILE A 91 -21.77 -29.38 18.27
C ILE A 91 -20.77 -28.46 17.55
N LEU A 92 -21.08 -28.04 16.33
CA LEU A 92 -20.23 -27.13 15.57
C LEU A 92 -20.09 -25.75 16.25
N HIS A 93 -21.20 -25.21 16.76
CA HIS A 93 -21.19 -23.92 17.46
C HIS A 93 -20.33 -23.96 18.71
N ARG A 94 -20.45 -25.00 19.51
CA ARG A 94 -19.64 -25.22 20.71
C ARG A 94 -18.15 -25.37 20.33
N LEU A 95 -17.83 -26.24 19.38
CA LEU A 95 -16.46 -26.41 18.90
C LEU A 95 -15.81 -25.09 18.45
N ILE A 96 -16.55 -24.28 17.68
CA ILE A 96 -16.09 -22.96 17.23
C ILE A 96 -15.85 -22.01 18.41
N THR A 97 -16.78 -21.99 19.37
CA THR A 97 -16.69 -21.10 20.52
C THR A 97 -15.53 -21.45 21.42
N ASP A 98 -15.41 -22.75 21.77
CA ASP A 98 -14.38 -23.23 22.68
C ASP A 98 -12.97 -23.10 22.09
N ILE A 99 -12.78 -23.44 20.79
CA ILE A 99 -11.47 -23.32 20.15
C ILE A 99 -11.03 -21.86 20.00
N ARG A 100 -11.96 -20.95 19.70
CA ARG A 100 -11.67 -19.50 19.61
C ARG A 100 -11.36 -18.89 20.96
N SER A 101 -12.01 -19.37 22.02
CA SER A 101 -11.72 -18.95 23.38
C SER A 101 -10.36 -19.46 23.85
N ARG A 102 -9.99 -20.69 23.49
CA ARG A 102 -8.73 -21.31 23.90
C ARG A 102 -7.53 -20.79 23.11
N PHE A 103 -7.73 -20.51 21.83
CA PHE A 103 -6.69 -20.02 20.89
C PHE A 103 -7.15 -18.71 20.24
N PRO A 104 -7.21 -17.58 20.98
CA PRO A 104 -7.55 -16.28 20.41
C PRO A 104 -6.45 -15.75 19.51
N HIS A 105 -6.77 -14.75 18.70
CA HIS A 105 -5.72 -13.99 17.99
C HIS A 105 -4.76 -13.36 18.98
N ASN A 106 -3.48 -13.60 18.76
CA ASN A 106 -2.40 -13.00 19.53
C ASN A 106 -1.65 -11.98 18.65
N TYR A 107 -1.46 -10.78 19.21
CA TYR A 107 -0.72 -9.70 18.58
C TYR A 107 0.46 -9.34 19.47
N PRO A 108 1.60 -10.09 19.35
CA PRO A 108 2.71 -9.94 20.26
C PRO A 108 3.32 -8.53 20.16
N GLU A 109 3.72 -8.03 21.32
CA GLU A 109 4.53 -6.83 21.41
C GLU A 109 5.96 -7.14 20.96
N PRO A 110 6.61 -6.23 20.22
CA PRO A 110 8.02 -6.36 19.94
C PRO A 110 8.81 -6.29 21.26
N PRO A 111 9.92 -7.04 21.36
CA PRO A 111 10.74 -7.02 22.57
C PRO A 111 11.30 -5.61 22.83
N VAL A 112 11.37 -5.22 24.08
CA VAL A 112 12.13 -4.03 24.50
C VAL A 112 13.60 -4.41 24.52
N ILE A 113 14.40 -3.78 23.69
CA ILE A 113 15.83 -4.06 23.55
C ILE A 113 16.69 -2.85 23.93
N ASP A 114 17.88 -3.12 24.46
CA ASP A 114 18.88 -2.12 24.81
C ASP A 114 20.14 -2.32 23.96
N LEU A 115 20.22 -1.57 22.87
CA LEU A 115 21.35 -1.65 21.94
C LEU A 115 22.64 -1.01 22.48
N SER A 116 22.62 -0.41 23.66
CA SER A 116 23.86 0.05 24.31
C SER A 116 24.68 -1.09 24.91
N LYS A 117 24.06 -2.27 25.11
CA LYS A 117 24.68 -3.43 25.79
C LYS A 117 24.91 -4.63 24.88
N GLN A 118 24.23 -4.69 23.76
CA GLN A 118 24.27 -5.86 22.87
C GLN A 118 23.97 -5.43 21.43
N SER A 119 24.36 -6.27 20.47
CA SER A 119 24.01 -6.06 19.06
C SER A 119 22.52 -6.27 18.82
N ILE A 120 22.00 -5.72 17.71
CA ILE A 120 20.61 -5.98 17.30
C ILE A 120 20.36 -7.47 17.07
N PHE A 121 21.36 -8.22 16.60
CA PHE A 121 21.25 -9.65 16.38
C PHE A 121 21.08 -10.42 17.68
N ASP A 122 21.92 -10.14 18.68
CA ASP A 122 21.82 -10.77 20.00
C ASP A 122 20.48 -10.47 20.67
N ALA A 123 20.05 -9.20 20.57
CA ALA A 123 18.81 -8.75 21.16
C ALA A 123 17.55 -9.41 20.55
N LEU A 124 17.56 -9.65 19.24
CA LEU A 124 16.38 -10.17 18.52
C LEU A 124 16.43 -11.71 18.34
N GLN A 125 17.57 -12.35 18.45
CA GLN A 125 17.73 -13.80 18.27
C GLN A 125 16.72 -14.66 19.05
N PRO A 126 16.41 -14.37 20.34
CA PRO A 126 15.44 -15.16 21.09
C PRO A 126 13.99 -15.04 20.60
N HIS A 127 13.67 -13.97 19.88
CA HIS A 127 12.32 -13.60 19.46
C HIS A 127 12.06 -13.83 17.97
N TYR A 128 13.07 -13.60 17.14
CA TYR A 128 12.99 -13.64 15.67
C TYR A 128 14.21 -14.37 15.08
N PRO A 129 14.35 -15.68 15.35
CA PRO A 129 15.56 -16.45 15.01
C PRO A 129 15.83 -16.54 13.51
N LEU A 130 14.81 -16.68 12.66
CA LEU A 130 14.99 -16.74 11.21
C LEU A 130 15.36 -15.38 10.63
N THR A 131 14.74 -14.33 11.13
CA THR A 131 15.04 -12.93 10.75
C THR A 131 16.52 -12.65 11.02
N VAL A 132 17.00 -12.92 12.23
CA VAL A 132 18.41 -12.72 12.58
C VAL A 132 19.32 -13.58 11.69
N LYS A 133 19.03 -14.89 11.56
CA LYS A 133 19.83 -15.83 10.74
C LYS A 133 20.05 -15.32 9.32
N TYR A 134 18.99 -14.82 8.65
CA TYR A 134 19.11 -14.43 7.26
C TYR A 134 19.58 -12.98 7.08
N PHE A 135 19.29 -12.08 8.02
CA PHE A 135 19.90 -10.74 7.99
C PHE A 135 21.41 -10.78 8.20
N GLN A 136 21.94 -11.74 8.99
CA GLN A 136 23.39 -11.96 9.12
C GLN A 136 24.06 -12.37 7.80
N LYS A 137 23.30 -12.96 6.86
CA LYS A 137 23.79 -13.32 5.52
C LYS A 137 23.70 -12.16 4.51
N MET A 138 23.02 -11.06 4.85
CA MET A 138 22.86 -9.91 3.96
C MET A 138 23.98 -8.90 4.16
N PRO A 139 24.50 -8.28 3.10
CA PRO A 139 25.37 -7.11 3.23
C PRO A 139 24.66 -6.01 4.04
N ASN A 140 25.35 -5.43 5.02
CA ASN A 140 24.82 -4.43 5.96
C ASN A 140 23.59 -4.87 6.78
N GLY A 141 23.39 -6.17 6.96
CA GLY A 141 22.19 -6.73 7.61
C GLY A 141 21.96 -6.22 9.03
N GLU A 142 23.00 -5.96 9.82
CA GLU A 142 22.88 -5.38 11.16
C GLU A 142 22.27 -3.97 11.12
N TYR A 143 22.76 -3.13 10.22
CA TYR A 143 22.25 -1.78 10.02
C TYR A 143 20.79 -1.80 9.55
N ASP A 144 20.47 -2.65 8.58
CA ASP A 144 19.12 -2.74 8.02
C ASP A 144 18.12 -3.34 9.02
N LEU A 145 18.51 -4.33 9.81
CA LEU A 145 17.65 -4.90 10.86
C LEU A 145 17.37 -3.87 11.96
N THR A 146 18.40 -3.10 12.34
CA THR A 146 18.25 -1.98 13.28
C THR A 146 17.24 -0.95 12.76
N ARG A 147 17.30 -0.62 11.46
CA ARG A 147 16.35 0.29 10.82
C ARG A 147 14.93 -0.29 10.79
N ALA A 148 14.76 -1.56 10.45
CA ALA A 148 13.47 -2.23 10.42
C ALA A 148 12.82 -2.22 11.81
N TYR A 149 13.60 -2.55 12.85
CA TYR A 149 13.16 -2.50 14.25
C TYR A 149 12.70 -1.09 14.65
N TRP A 150 13.52 -0.07 14.43
CA TRP A 150 13.15 1.31 14.81
C TRP A 150 11.99 1.87 13.99
N TRP A 151 11.85 1.46 12.73
CA TRP A 151 10.69 1.84 11.94
C TRP A 151 9.40 1.24 12.51
N GLU A 152 9.43 -0.02 12.86
CA GLU A 152 8.30 -0.69 13.53
C GLU A 152 7.96 -0.01 14.87
N GLN A 153 8.96 0.32 15.71
CA GLN A 153 8.72 1.00 16.97
C GLN A 153 8.04 2.37 16.80
N ARG A 154 8.55 3.19 15.91
CA ARG A 154 7.95 4.50 15.58
C ARG A 154 6.52 4.38 15.03
N TRP A 155 6.30 3.42 14.18
CA TRP A 155 4.98 3.13 13.64
C TRP A 155 4.00 2.76 14.75
N ARG A 156 4.37 1.82 15.62
CA ARG A 156 3.56 1.37 16.75
C ARG A 156 3.25 2.49 17.72
N GLU A 157 4.24 3.31 18.07
CA GLU A 157 4.07 4.48 18.93
C GLU A 157 3.01 5.44 18.35
N GLY A 158 3.12 5.80 17.09
CA GLY A 158 2.16 6.65 16.40
C GLY A 158 0.75 6.08 16.38
N VAL A 159 0.61 4.78 16.05
CA VAL A 159 -0.69 4.10 15.97
C VAL A 159 -1.36 3.99 17.34
N ARG A 160 -0.59 3.79 18.43
CA ARG A 160 -1.12 3.67 19.80
C ARG A 160 -1.52 4.98 20.42
N ASN A 161 -0.83 6.06 20.06
CA ASN A 161 -1.03 7.39 20.64
C ASN A 161 -1.59 8.39 19.61
N PRO A 162 -2.68 8.08 18.89
CA PRO A 162 -3.20 8.96 17.84
C PRO A 162 -3.68 10.32 18.38
N GLN A 163 -4.01 10.41 19.66
CA GLN A 163 -4.48 11.64 20.31
C GLN A 163 -3.36 12.67 20.52
N GLN A 164 -2.11 12.26 20.43
CA GLN A 164 -0.93 13.10 20.70
C GLN A 164 0.10 12.98 19.57
N PRO A 165 -0.24 13.40 18.33
CA PRO A 165 0.74 13.40 17.26
C PRO A 165 1.86 14.39 17.57
N ARG A 166 3.08 14.01 17.19
CA ARG A 166 4.23 14.91 17.31
C ARG A 166 3.94 16.23 16.58
N GLN A 167 4.04 17.34 17.30
CA GLN A 167 3.84 18.67 16.73
C GLN A 167 5.13 19.12 16.04
N VAL A 168 5.08 19.31 14.72
CA VAL A 168 6.22 19.70 13.89
C VAL A 168 5.92 20.87 12.95
N VAL A 169 4.65 21.26 12.81
CA VAL A 169 4.22 22.41 12.04
C VAL A 169 3.57 23.44 12.97
N PHE A 170 4.10 24.65 12.95
CA PHE A 170 3.62 25.76 13.78
C PHE A 170 3.26 26.96 12.93
N SER A 171 2.11 27.59 13.19
CA SER A 171 1.63 28.74 12.44
C SER A 171 1.82 30.01 13.27
N HIS A 172 2.55 30.97 12.71
CA HIS A 172 2.80 32.30 13.26
C HIS A 172 1.95 33.36 12.55
N ARG A 173 0.62 33.19 12.57
CA ARG A 173 -0.33 34.18 12.06
C ARG A 173 -0.67 35.14 13.19
N GLY A 174 -0.35 36.41 13.03
CA GLY A 174 -1.03 37.50 13.76
C GLY A 174 -2.53 37.44 13.46
N ASP A 175 -3.37 37.78 14.44
CA ASP A 175 -4.84 37.72 14.41
C ASP A 175 -5.47 38.01 13.05
N TRP A 176 -5.99 36.96 12.38
CA TRP A 176 -6.93 37.07 11.30
C TRP A 176 -8.16 36.25 11.68
N GLY A 177 -9.24 36.99 11.96
CA GLY A 177 -10.50 36.42 12.33
C GLY A 177 -11.08 35.49 11.26
N LEU A 178 -11.82 34.51 11.75
CA LEU A 178 -12.83 33.68 11.13
C LEU A 178 -12.39 32.54 10.18
N GLY A 179 -12.57 31.32 10.65
CA GLY A 179 -13.10 30.23 9.84
C GLY A 179 -12.12 29.14 9.41
N THR A 180 -11.37 28.56 10.32
CA THR A 180 -10.99 27.14 10.19
C THR A 180 -11.23 26.48 11.53
N GLY A 181 -12.06 25.42 11.52
CA GLY A 181 -12.30 24.62 12.71
C GLY A 181 -10.98 24.19 13.33
N ASP A 182 -11.01 24.05 14.62
CA ASP A 182 -9.90 23.73 15.52
C ASP A 182 -9.17 22.44 15.04
N LEU A 183 -8.21 22.63 14.13
CA LEU A 183 -7.35 21.56 13.61
C LEU A 183 -6.18 21.37 14.56
N GLY A 184 -6.38 21.01 15.82
CA GLY A 184 -5.35 20.53 16.76
C GLY A 184 -3.95 21.17 16.71
N MET A 185 -3.82 22.38 16.14
CA MET A 185 -2.56 23.06 15.93
C MET A 185 -2.21 23.85 17.18
N GLY A 186 -1.15 23.46 17.84
CA GLY A 186 -0.63 24.11 19.03
C GLY A 186 -0.54 25.63 18.87
N ARG A 187 -1.44 26.36 19.51
CA ARG A 187 -1.28 27.81 19.73
C ARG A 187 -0.18 27.96 20.76
N THR A 188 0.98 28.41 20.35
CA THR A 188 1.98 28.91 21.31
C THR A 188 1.47 30.22 21.89
N SER A 189 0.87 30.16 23.09
CA SER A 189 0.82 31.33 23.96
C SER A 189 2.26 31.71 24.34
N PRO A 190 2.66 32.96 24.31
CA PRO A 190 3.99 33.36 24.71
C PRO A 190 4.15 33.14 26.23
N SER A 191 4.75 31.99 26.62
CA SER A 191 5.29 31.85 27.96
C SER A 191 6.56 32.69 28.05
N SER A 192 6.49 33.75 28.86
CA SER A 192 7.61 34.55 29.24
C SER A 192 8.67 33.71 29.91
N SER A 193 9.82 33.54 29.30
CA SER A 193 11.14 33.55 29.94
C SER A 193 12.25 33.17 28.98
N SER A 194 13.29 33.97 29.05
CA SER A 194 14.62 33.95 28.46
C SER A 194 14.81 34.69 27.14
N SER A 195 15.41 35.85 27.27
CA SER A 195 16.02 36.69 26.27
C SER A 195 17.16 35.92 25.54
N SER A 196 16.84 35.27 24.45
CA SER A 196 17.80 34.97 23.42
C SER A 196 17.45 35.86 22.21
N SER A 197 18.42 36.60 21.72
CA SER A 197 18.36 37.50 20.58
C SER A 197 17.59 36.84 19.43
N SER A 198 16.44 37.40 19.04
CA SER A 198 15.67 36.98 17.90
C SER A 198 16.59 37.04 16.69
N PRO A 199 16.80 35.94 15.94
CA PRO A 199 17.51 36.02 14.67
C PRO A 199 16.67 36.94 13.77
N SER A 200 17.29 37.95 13.19
CA SER A 200 16.69 38.85 12.20
C SER A 200 16.09 37.99 11.09
N SER A 201 14.78 38.04 10.91
CA SER A 201 14.10 37.35 9.82
C SER A 201 14.81 37.68 8.52
N PRO A 202 15.21 36.69 7.71
CA PRO A 202 15.84 36.99 6.43
C PRO A 202 14.88 37.83 5.59
N SER A 203 15.37 38.89 4.99
CA SER A 203 14.59 39.87 4.21
C SER A 203 13.90 39.24 3.00
N SER A 204 14.34 38.07 2.56
CA SER A 204 13.76 37.24 1.50
C SER A 204 14.02 35.75 1.75
N PRO A 205 13.12 34.84 1.35
CA PRO A 205 13.35 33.39 1.48
C PRO A 205 14.55 32.95 0.63
N THR A 206 15.35 32.02 1.18
CA THR A 206 16.56 31.51 0.51
C THR A 206 16.24 30.60 -0.66
N TYR A 207 15.13 29.84 -0.56
CA TYR A 207 14.66 28.91 -1.59
C TYR A 207 13.20 29.21 -1.98
N ASP A 208 12.85 28.88 -3.22
CA ASP A 208 11.45 28.88 -3.63
C ASP A 208 10.72 27.68 -3.05
N ILE A 209 11.34 26.50 -3.07
CA ILE A 209 10.73 25.27 -2.61
C ILE A 209 11.73 24.47 -1.78
N ILE A 210 11.27 23.95 -0.64
CA ILE A 210 12.00 23.00 0.19
C ILE A 210 11.26 21.67 0.17
N TYR A 211 11.88 20.64 -0.41
CA TYR A 211 11.39 19.26 -0.37
C TYR A 211 11.95 18.55 0.85
N ILE A 212 11.09 17.79 1.55
CA ILE A 212 11.49 16.96 2.68
C ILE A 212 11.15 15.51 2.31
N GLY A 213 12.20 14.69 2.11
CA GLY A 213 12.12 13.32 1.61
C GLY A 213 12.61 13.15 0.18
N GLY A 214 13.70 12.39 0.02
CA GLY A 214 14.51 12.30 -1.20
C GLY A 214 14.11 11.18 -2.17
N ALA A 215 13.09 10.36 -1.87
CA ALA A 215 12.64 9.32 -2.79
C ALA A 215 11.78 9.90 -3.93
N LEU A 216 10.47 9.85 -3.80
CA LEU A 216 9.55 10.45 -4.80
C LEU A 216 9.70 11.98 -4.88
N GLY A 217 10.14 12.61 -3.77
CA GLY A 217 10.44 14.04 -3.72
C GLY A 217 11.53 14.47 -4.70
N ALA A 218 12.56 13.66 -4.92
CA ALA A 218 13.66 13.97 -5.84
C ALA A 218 13.17 14.13 -7.29
N ILE A 219 12.23 13.30 -7.73
CA ILE A 219 11.68 13.35 -9.07
C ILE A 219 10.93 14.67 -9.30
N HIS A 220 10.06 15.02 -8.35
CA HIS A 220 9.29 16.25 -8.41
C HIS A 220 10.19 17.49 -8.29
N ALA A 221 11.19 17.45 -7.39
CA ALA A 221 12.17 18.50 -7.18
C ALA A 221 12.99 18.80 -8.44
N ALA A 222 13.45 17.75 -9.14
CA ALA A 222 14.21 17.89 -10.37
C ALA A 222 13.40 18.59 -11.49
N VAL A 223 12.09 18.26 -11.61
CA VAL A 223 11.21 18.95 -12.57
C VAL A 223 11.04 20.42 -12.20
N MET A 224 10.82 20.73 -10.92
CA MET A 224 10.62 22.10 -10.48
C MET A 224 11.89 22.96 -10.61
N ALA A 225 13.07 22.39 -10.32
CA ALA A 225 14.35 23.05 -10.55
C ALA A 225 14.57 23.35 -12.05
N LYS A 226 14.23 22.40 -12.92
CA LYS A 226 14.27 22.61 -14.37
C LYS A 226 13.36 23.73 -14.85
N LEU A 227 12.23 23.99 -14.14
CA LEU A 227 11.36 25.13 -14.41
C LEU A 227 11.92 26.47 -13.92
N GLY A 228 13.12 26.48 -13.33
CA GLY A 228 13.83 27.67 -12.88
C GLY A 228 13.63 28.06 -11.42
N TYR A 229 12.99 27.23 -10.62
CA TYR A 229 12.84 27.47 -9.19
C TYR A 229 14.11 27.09 -8.43
N LYS A 230 14.47 27.88 -7.42
CA LYS A 230 15.55 27.55 -6.50
C LYS A 230 15.04 26.51 -5.49
N VAL A 231 15.50 25.28 -5.63
CA VAL A 231 14.99 24.10 -4.91
C VAL A 231 16.02 23.57 -3.94
N LEU A 232 15.61 23.28 -2.71
CA LEU A 232 16.36 22.49 -1.73
C LEU A 232 15.67 21.16 -1.53
N LEU A 233 16.41 20.05 -1.60
CA LEU A 233 15.97 18.71 -1.22
C LEU A 233 16.68 18.27 0.06
N ILE A 234 15.89 17.93 1.09
CA ILE A 234 16.39 17.45 2.37
C ILE A 234 16.06 15.96 2.48
N GLU A 235 17.10 15.13 2.71
CA GLU A 235 16.95 13.69 2.89
C GLU A 235 17.66 13.25 4.18
N ARG A 236 16.97 12.43 4.96
CA ARG A 236 17.46 11.95 6.26
C ARG A 236 18.57 10.91 6.11
N MET A 237 18.53 10.12 5.05
CA MET A 237 19.49 9.08 4.74
C MET A 237 20.52 9.59 3.72
N PRO A 238 21.64 8.88 3.49
CA PRO A 238 22.47 9.15 2.34
C PRO A 238 21.64 9.14 1.07
N PHE A 239 21.68 10.23 0.31
CA PHE A 239 20.84 10.40 -0.89
C PHE A 239 21.22 9.42 -2.01
N GLY A 240 20.23 9.01 -2.79
CA GLY A 240 20.41 8.11 -3.93
C GLY A 240 20.43 6.64 -3.58
N ARG A 241 19.95 6.27 -2.39
CA ARG A 241 19.76 4.88 -1.97
C ARG A 241 18.30 4.59 -1.70
N MET A 242 17.82 3.44 -2.15
CA MET A 242 16.46 2.98 -1.96
C MET A 242 16.41 1.53 -1.49
N ASN A 243 15.51 1.22 -0.56
CA ASN A 243 15.32 -0.14 -0.05
C ASN A 243 14.40 -0.99 -0.92
N ARG A 244 13.75 -0.39 -1.93
CA ARG A 244 12.75 -1.06 -2.78
C ARG A 244 13.05 -0.77 -4.23
N GLU A 245 12.77 -1.72 -5.11
CA GLU A 245 12.67 -1.44 -6.53
C GLU A 245 11.40 -0.66 -6.80
N TRP A 246 11.38 -0.01 -7.95
CA TRP A 246 10.18 0.55 -8.51
C TRP A 246 9.83 -0.15 -9.80
N ASN A 247 8.61 -0.66 -9.86
CA ASN A 247 8.07 -1.26 -11.05
C ASN A 247 7.02 -0.33 -11.67
N ILE A 248 7.02 -0.25 -12.98
CA ILE A 248 6.20 0.67 -13.76
C ILE A 248 5.96 0.08 -15.16
N SER A 249 5.18 0.76 -16.00
CA SER A 249 5.00 0.40 -17.41
C SER A 249 5.61 1.44 -18.35
N ARG A 250 5.95 1.03 -19.57
CA ARG A 250 6.52 1.92 -20.60
C ARG A 250 5.66 3.16 -20.86
N ASP A 251 4.35 2.97 -20.97
CA ASP A 251 3.42 4.07 -21.24
C ASP A 251 3.37 5.11 -20.11
N GLU A 252 3.67 4.70 -18.88
CA GLU A 252 3.79 5.62 -17.75
C GLU A 252 5.13 6.36 -17.77
N LEU A 253 6.23 5.66 -18.08
CA LEU A 253 7.55 6.27 -18.22
C LEU A 253 7.61 7.35 -19.30
N GLN A 254 6.84 7.22 -20.38
CA GLN A 254 6.74 8.22 -21.43
C GLN A 254 6.37 9.62 -20.89
N SER A 255 5.61 9.70 -19.80
CA SER A 255 5.28 10.99 -19.17
C SER A 255 6.49 11.73 -18.61
N LEU A 256 7.55 11.03 -18.20
CA LEU A 256 8.79 11.62 -17.73
C LEU A 256 9.60 12.25 -18.89
N ILE A 257 9.57 11.58 -20.05
CA ILE A 257 10.17 12.09 -21.29
C ILE A 257 9.40 13.31 -21.78
N ASN A 258 8.08 13.24 -21.81
CA ASN A 258 7.21 14.35 -22.23
C ASN A 258 7.38 15.61 -21.35
N LEU A 259 7.68 15.44 -20.07
CA LEU A 259 8.06 16.52 -19.15
C LEU A 259 9.49 17.01 -19.39
N GLY A 260 10.23 16.32 -20.24
CA GLY A 260 11.64 16.60 -20.51
C GLY A 260 12.53 16.37 -19.29
N LEU A 261 12.10 15.58 -18.32
CA LEU A 261 12.94 15.23 -17.18
C LEU A 261 14.11 14.35 -17.63
N VAL A 262 13.85 13.39 -18.49
CA VAL A 262 14.82 12.48 -19.07
C VAL A 262 14.62 12.33 -20.57
N THR A 263 15.66 11.93 -21.27
CA THR A 263 15.62 11.46 -22.64
C THR A 263 15.34 9.95 -22.70
N HIS A 264 15.01 9.41 -23.86
CA HIS A 264 14.88 7.96 -24.06
C HIS A 264 16.16 7.23 -23.69
N THR A 265 17.30 7.70 -24.17
CA THR A 265 18.62 7.10 -23.90
C THR A 265 18.93 7.06 -22.40
N GLU A 266 18.70 8.13 -21.68
CA GLU A 266 18.89 8.18 -20.23
C GLU A 266 17.96 7.21 -19.51
N LEU A 267 16.69 7.10 -19.93
CA LEU A 267 15.72 6.20 -19.34
C LEU A 267 16.15 4.74 -19.48
N GLU A 268 16.65 4.32 -20.65
CA GLU A 268 17.13 2.95 -20.87
C GLU A 268 18.30 2.58 -19.92
N THR A 269 19.11 3.54 -19.49
CA THR A 269 20.22 3.27 -18.56
C THR A 269 19.77 2.90 -17.14
N VAL A 270 18.56 3.24 -16.77
CA VAL A 270 18.00 2.98 -15.43
C VAL A 270 16.99 1.86 -15.42
N ILE A 271 16.63 1.29 -16.58
CA ILE A 271 15.81 0.08 -16.66
C ILE A 271 16.69 -1.11 -16.28
N ALA A 272 16.36 -1.75 -15.18
CA ALA A 272 17.02 -2.97 -14.74
C ALA A 272 16.58 -4.17 -15.57
N ARG A 273 15.27 -4.28 -15.82
CA ARG A 273 14.66 -5.34 -16.61
C ARG A 273 13.30 -4.91 -17.16
N GLU A 274 13.00 -5.34 -18.38
CA GLU A 274 11.64 -5.40 -18.90
C GLU A 274 11.26 -6.85 -19.10
N TYR A 275 10.14 -7.29 -18.52
CA TYR A 275 9.65 -8.66 -18.60
C TYR A 275 8.31 -8.73 -19.37
N LYS A 276 8.03 -9.91 -19.92
CA LYS A 276 6.96 -10.09 -20.91
C LYS A 276 5.56 -10.01 -20.30
N ASP A 277 5.41 -10.54 -19.07
CA ASP A 277 4.08 -10.66 -18.47
C ASP A 277 4.16 -10.69 -16.95
N GLY A 278 3.08 -10.23 -16.32
CA GLY A 278 2.83 -10.32 -14.91
C GLY A 278 1.63 -11.21 -14.61
N PHE A 279 1.68 -11.96 -13.53
CA PHE A 279 0.63 -12.89 -13.15
C PHE A 279 -0.10 -12.40 -11.89
N ASN A 280 -1.44 -12.58 -11.90
CA ASN A 280 -2.26 -12.36 -10.72
C ASN A 280 -3.06 -13.63 -10.45
N LYS A 281 -2.81 -14.29 -9.34
CA LYS A 281 -3.49 -15.53 -8.98
C LYS A 281 -3.64 -15.66 -7.47
N PHE A 282 -4.84 -16.00 -7.03
CA PHE A 282 -5.10 -16.21 -5.61
C PHE A 282 -5.40 -17.68 -5.35
N PHE A 283 -4.96 -18.16 -4.19
CA PHE A 283 -5.16 -19.55 -3.78
C PHE A 283 -6.65 -19.91 -3.79
N ASP A 284 -7.01 -20.99 -4.47
CA ASP A 284 -8.40 -21.38 -4.69
C ASP A 284 -8.70 -22.87 -4.46
N ALA A 285 -7.74 -23.62 -3.88
CA ALA A 285 -7.91 -25.05 -3.65
C ALA A 285 -9.11 -25.33 -2.72
N ASN A 286 -9.37 -24.47 -1.73
CA ASN A 286 -10.48 -24.58 -0.79
C ASN A 286 -11.73 -23.78 -1.22
N ASN A 287 -11.68 -23.11 -2.38
CA ASN A 287 -12.83 -22.37 -2.89
C ASN A 287 -13.85 -23.30 -3.58
N PRO A 288 -15.14 -22.97 -3.51
CA PRO A 288 -16.13 -23.59 -4.39
C PRO A 288 -15.71 -23.47 -5.86
N ARG A 289 -15.95 -24.50 -6.67
CA ARG A 289 -15.53 -24.52 -8.10
C ARG A 289 -15.91 -23.27 -8.88
N LYS A 290 -17.12 -22.71 -8.63
CA LYS A 290 -17.61 -21.49 -9.30
C LYS A 290 -16.82 -20.21 -8.95
N LEU A 291 -16.04 -20.22 -7.88
CA LEU A 291 -15.24 -19.09 -7.40
C LEU A 291 -13.74 -19.29 -7.69
N ARG A 292 -13.37 -20.39 -8.33
CA ARG A 292 -12.02 -20.56 -8.87
C ARG A 292 -11.87 -19.72 -10.11
N SER A 293 -10.69 -19.16 -10.35
CA SER A 293 -10.42 -18.29 -11.49
C SER A 293 -9.16 -18.70 -12.25
N PRO A 294 -9.09 -18.41 -13.55
CA PRO A 294 -7.82 -18.49 -14.28
C PRO A 294 -6.82 -17.49 -13.74
N VAL A 295 -5.58 -17.57 -14.17
CA VAL A 295 -4.57 -16.55 -13.96
C VAL A 295 -4.96 -15.31 -14.75
N LEU A 296 -4.91 -14.13 -14.14
CA LEU A 296 -5.00 -12.87 -14.86
C LEU A 296 -3.60 -12.46 -15.32
N HIS A 297 -3.45 -12.33 -16.63
CA HIS A 297 -2.24 -11.87 -17.30
C HIS A 297 -2.24 -10.35 -17.43
N THR A 298 -1.11 -9.71 -17.11
CA THR A 298 -0.97 -8.25 -17.11
C THR A 298 0.35 -7.80 -17.75
N PRO A 299 0.54 -8.04 -19.07
CA PRO A 299 1.82 -7.83 -19.75
C PRO A 299 2.27 -6.37 -19.86
N THR A 300 1.38 -5.42 -19.56
CA THR A 300 1.66 -3.98 -19.63
C THR A 300 1.56 -3.28 -18.27
N VAL A 301 1.46 -4.05 -17.17
CA VAL A 301 1.35 -3.53 -15.82
C VAL A 301 2.58 -3.93 -15.02
N LEU A 302 3.28 -2.93 -14.45
CA LEU A 302 4.47 -3.15 -13.61
C LEU A 302 5.57 -4.02 -14.28
N ASN A 303 5.60 -4.08 -15.59
CA ASN A 303 6.46 -4.97 -16.35
C ASN A 303 7.87 -4.42 -16.62
N ILE A 304 8.19 -3.26 -16.06
CA ILE A 304 9.53 -2.66 -16.07
C ILE A 304 10.00 -2.49 -14.65
N ALA A 305 11.10 -3.15 -14.30
CA ALA A 305 11.83 -2.91 -13.07
C ALA A 305 12.89 -1.82 -13.30
N LEU A 306 12.90 -0.80 -12.46
CA LEU A 306 13.91 0.26 -12.46
C LEU A 306 14.99 -0.02 -11.43
N ASP A 307 16.24 0.25 -11.79
CA ASP A 307 17.31 0.42 -10.81
C ASP A 307 17.05 1.72 -10.03
N SER A 308 16.41 1.57 -8.89
CA SER A 308 15.94 2.71 -8.10
C SER A 308 17.07 3.61 -7.59
N ASP A 309 18.25 3.05 -7.32
CA ASP A 309 19.41 3.80 -6.86
C ASP A 309 19.96 4.67 -7.99
N LYS A 310 20.17 4.09 -9.18
CA LYS A 310 20.58 4.87 -10.37
C LYS A 310 19.57 5.92 -10.77
N TRP A 311 18.27 5.58 -10.69
CA TRP A 311 17.20 6.52 -10.99
C TRP A 311 17.23 7.73 -10.06
N LEU A 312 17.36 7.51 -8.75
CA LEU A 312 17.45 8.61 -7.77
C LEU A 312 18.71 9.44 -7.96
N GLN A 313 19.86 8.80 -8.20
CA GLN A 313 21.12 9.49 -8.49
C GLN A 313 20.98 10.37 -9.73
N MET A 314 20.36 9.87 -10.80
CA MET A 314 20.08 10.66 -12.01
C MET A 314 19.19 11.86 -11.72
N CYS A 315 18.10 11.67 -10.95
CA CYS A 315 17.23 12.79 -10.57
C CYS A 315 17.99 13.83 -9.72
N GLY A 316 18.85 13.39 -8.81
CA GLY A 316 19.70 14.27 -8.01
C GLY A 316 20.69 15.06 -8.87
N GLN A 317 21.35 14.41 -9.81
CA GLN A 317 22.25 15.09 -10.76
C GLN A 317 21.52 16.15 -11.58
N LYS A 318 20.30 15.86 -12.05
CA LYS A 318 19.47 16.82 -12.78
C LYS A 318 19.01 17.99 -11.91
N LEU A 319 18.71 17.73 -10.64
CA LEU A 319 18.37 18.77 -9.67
C LEU A 319 19.56 19.72 -9.46
N LEU A 320 20.76 19.17 -9.21
CA LEU A 320 21.98 19.94 -9.01
C LEU A 320 22.38 20.71 -10.28
N ALA A 321 22.30 20.08 -11.45
CA ALA A 321 22.60 20.72 -12.74
C ALA A 321 21.65 21.90 -13.05
N ALA A 322 20.44 21.87 -12.53
CA ALA A 322 19.47 22.96 -12.61
C ALA A 322 19.63 24.04 -11.52
N GLY A 323 20.70 23.98 -10.71
CA GLY A 323 20.98 24.97 -9.66
C GLY A 323 20.23 24.74 -8.33
N GLY A 324 19.71 23.54 -8.11
CA GLY A 324 19.16 23.14 -6.81
C GLY A 324 20.24 22.59 -5.87
N ASP A 325 19.88 22.40 -4.62
CA ASP A 325 20.73 21.88 -3.56
C ASP A 325 20.17 20.60 -2.97
N ILE A 326 21.05 19.69 -2.51
CA ILE A 326 20.67 18.46 -1.78
C ILE A 326 21.39 18.48 -0.43
N TRP A 327 20.63 18.38 0.65
CA TRP A 327 21.12 18.17 2.00
C TRP A 327 20.73 16.76 2.45
N ASP A 328 21.62 15.83 2.25
CA ASP A 328 21.48 14.46 2.71
C ASP A 328 21.91 14.30 4.18
N GLU A 329 21.68 13.12 4.75
CA GLU A 329 21.93 12.83 6.16
C GLU A 329 21.39 13.95 7.10
N THR A 330 20.30 14.59 6.69
CA THR A 330 19.72 15.77 7.33
C THR A 330 18.26 15.49 7.72
N GLU A 331 18.01 15.46 9.03
CA GLU A 331 16.69 15.16 9.59
C GLU A 331 15.85 16.44 9.72
N PHE A 332 14.60 16.37 9.26
CA PHE A 332 13.59 17.40 9.51
C PHE A 332 13.13 17.36 10.96
N LEU A 333 13.16 18.51 11.62
CA LEU A 333 12.74 18.67 13.01
C LEU A 333 11.42 19.40 13.13
N ARG A 334 11.29 20.56 12.46
CA ARG A 334 10.17 21.48 12.65
C ARG A 334 10.04 22.43 11.46
N ALA A 335 8.80 22.87 11.18
CA ALA A 335 8.48 23.93 10.24
C ALA A 335 7.67 25.04 10.94
N ASP A 336 8.11 26.27 10.79
CA ASP A 336 7.43 27.47 11.27
C ASP A 336 6.88 28.22 10.06
N ILE A 337 5.54 28.35 9.97
CA ILE A 337 4.82 28.92 8.83
C ILE A 337 4.49 30.38 9.12
N TYR A 338 5.06 31.27 8.34
CA TYR A 338 4.79 32.71 8.36
C TYR A 338 3.94 33.14 7.16
N LYS A 339 3.42 34.37 7.18
CA LYS A 339 2.61 34.92 6.07
C LYS A 339 3.38 34.95 4.75
N THR A 340 4.66 35.26 4.77
CA THR A 340 5.49 35.48 3.58
C THR A 340 6.42 34.32 3.24
N HIS A 341 6.83 33.51 4.23
CA HIS A 341 7.81 32.46 4.09
C HIS A 341 7.58 31.32 5.10
N VAL A 342 8.37 30.28 4.99
CA VAL A 342 8.47 29.20 5.96
C VAL A 342 9.90 29.11 6.46
N LEU A 343 10.09 28.78 7.75
CA LEU A 343 11.39 28.41 8.33
C LEU A 343 11.38 26.93 8.66
N VAL A 344 12.36 26.20 8.14
CA VAL A 344 12.54 24.77 8.38
C VAL A 344 13.76 24.57 9.26
N ASN A 345 13.54 23.93 10.42
CA ASN A 345 14.60 23.53 11.33
C ASN A 345 14.98 22.10 11.01
N VAL A 346 16.25 21.86 10.83
CA VAL A 346 16.81 20.55 10.46
C VAL A 346 18.05 20.25 11.29
N LYS A 347 18.41 18.96 11.35
CA LYS A 347 19.60 18.48 12.05
C LYS A 347 20.45 17.64 11.08
N HIS A 348 21.66 18.08 10.82
CA HIS A 348 22.64 17.29 10.09
C HIS A 348 23.14 16.16 11.01
N LEU A 349 22.82 14.92 10.67
CA LEU A 349 23.00 13.77 11.56
C LEU A 349 24.47 13.44 11.87
N PRO A 350 25.40 13.40 10.90
CA PRO A 350 26.82 13.12 11.20
C PRO A 350 27.45 14.16 12.13
N LYS A 351 27.15 15.43 11.95
CA LYS A 351 27.74 16.53 12.73
C LYS A 351 26.90 16.88 13.97
N GLN A 352 25.73 16.27 14.16
CA GLN A 352 24.77 16.61 15.22
C GLN A 352 24.44 18.11 15.31
N LYS A 353 24.54 18.83 14.18
CA LYS A 353 24.37 20.29 14.09
C LYS A 353 22.97 20.64 13.63
N GLU A 354 22.27 21.45 14.41
CA GLU A 354 21.00 22.05 14.01
C GLU A 354 21.25 23.31 13.18
N GLN A 355 20.39 23.51 12.18
CA GLN A 355 20.40 24.69 11.32
C GLN A 355 19.00 25.02 10.83
N GLN A 356 18.82 26.26 10.38
CA GLN A 356 17.56 26.75 9.83
C GLN A 356 17.73 27.14 8.37
N VAL A 357 16.68 26.91 7.60
CA VAL A 357 16.60 27.34 6.19
C VAL A 357 15.22 27.90 5.90
N SER A 358 15.18 28.97 5.08
CA SER A 358 13.93 29.64 4.71
C SER A 358 13.52 29.31 3.26
N GLY A 359 12.21 29.17 3.04
CA GLY A 359 11.64 28.94 1.73
C GLY A 359 10.27 29.60 1.55
N ARG A 360 9.78 29.64 0.32
CA ARG A 360 8.40 30.11 0.04
C ARG A 360 7.38 29.03 0.29
N LEU A 361 7.76 27.76 0.06
CA LEU A 361 6.88 26.58 0.13
C LEU A 361 7.66 25.36 0.65
N ILE A 362 7.00 24.53 1.45
CA ILE A 362 7.45 23.18 1.81
C ILE A 362 6.64 22.16 1.00
N VAL A 363 7.33 21.14 0.48
CA VAL A 363 6.73 19.94 -0.09
C VAL A 363 7.11 18.74 0.77
N ASP A 364 6.11 18.17 1.45
CA ASP A 364 6.27 16.97 2.26
C ASP A 364 6.23 15.72 1.38
N ALA A 365 7.36 15.04 1.24
CA ALA A 365 7.53 13.78 0.51
C ALA A 365 8.09 12.66 1.42
N MET A 366 7.90 12.77 2.77
CA MET A 366 8.45 11.82 3.75
C MET A 366 7.71 10.46 3.80
N GLY A 367 6.72 10.24 2.94
CA GLY A 367 5.98 8.98 2.88
C GLY A 367 5.09 8.75 4.10
N THR A 368 4.84 7.47 4.43
CA THR A 368 3.97 7.06 5.54
C THR A 368 4.48 7.50 6.91
N ALA A 369 5.78 7.73 7.05
CA ALA A 369 6.40 8.18 8.30
C ALA A 369 6.35 9.69 8.53
N SER A 370 5.71 10.47 7.64
CA SER A 370 5.65 11.92 7.73
C SER A 370 4.99 12.41 9.02
N PRO A 371 5.71 13.06 9.93
CA PRO A 371 5.11 13.65 11.12
C PRO A 371 4.21 14.84 10.78
N ILE A 372 4.45 15.50 9.63
CA ILE A 372 3.58 16.57 9.09
C ILE A 372 2.21 15.99 8.76
N ALA A 373 2.18 14.90 7.98
CA ALA A 373 0.93 14.25 7.60
C ALA A 373 0.15 13.75 8.83
N TRP A 374 0.83 13.19 9.83
CA TRP A 374 0.19 12.78 11.09
C TRP A 374 -0.41 13.96 11.84
N GLN A 375 0.33 15.04 12.02
CA GLN A 375 -0.16 16.25 12.70
C GLN A 375 -1.36 16.86 11.99
N LEU A 376 -1.29 17.06 10.67
CA LEU A 376 -2.37 17.68 9.89
C LEU A 376 -3.67 16.85 9.86
N ASN A 377 -3.57 15.56 10.15
CA ASN A 377 -4.72 14.64 10.19
C ASN A 377 -5.08 14.21 11.62
N GLY A 378 -4.67 14.99 12.65
CA GLY A 378 -5.04 14.75 14.04
C GLY A 378 -4.55 13.42 14.61
N GLY A 379 -3.36 12.96 14.21
CA GLY A 379 -2.79 11.68 14.59
C GLY A 379 -3.32 10.47 13.80
N ARG A 380 -4.34 10.68 12.96
CA ARG A 380 -4.86 9.65 12.07
C ARG A 380 -4.09 9.67 10.74
N ALA A 381 -2.99 8.93 10.68
CA ALA A 381 -2.19 8.88 9.44
C ALA A 381 -2.95 8.20 8.31
N PHE A 382 -3.43 6.97 8.54
CA PHE A 382 -4.10 6.12 7.55
C PHE A 382 -5.20 5.29 8.22
N ASP A 383 -6.19 4.83 7.44
CA ASP A 383 -7.18 3.86 7.92
C ASP A 383 -6.66 2.43 7.78
N SER A 384 -5.80 2.19 6.81
CA SER A 384 -5.09 0.93 6.64
C SER A 384 -3.70 1.15 6.05
N VAL A 385 -2.86 0.14 6.19
CA VAL A 385 -1.52 0.05 5.62
C VAL A 385 -1.28 -1.35 5.09
N CYS A 386 -0.23 -1.49 4.31
CA CYS A 386 0.31 -2.79 3.95
C CYS A 386 1.70 -2.91 4.58
N PRO A 387 1.84 -3.57 5.75
CA PRO A 387 3.13 -3.99 6.23
C PRO A 387 3.74 -4.91 5.17
N THR A 388 4.92 -4.54 4.68
CA THR A 388 5.59 -5.21 3.58
C THR A 388 7.01 -5.55 4.00
N VAL A 389 7.41 -6.80 3.79
CA VAL A 389 8.78 -7.28 3.97
C VAL A 389 9.22 -8.03 2.72
N GLY A 390 10.51 -8.20 2.54
CA GLY A 390 11.03 -8.95 1.42
C GLY A 390 12.54 -8.86 1.32
N ALA A 391 13.08 -9.30 0.21
CA ALA A 391 14.50 -9.20 -0.09
C ALA A 391 14.76 -9.18 -1.58
N VAL A 392 15.88 -8.57 -1.95
CA VAL A 392 16.52 -8.77 -3.24
C VAL A 392 17.46 -9.97 -3.11
N ILE A 393 17.29 -10.96 -3.97
CA ILE A 393 18.03 -12.20 -4.04
C ILE A 393 18.81 -12.20 -5.35
N ASP A 394 20.12 -12.37 -5.28
CA ASP A 394 21.00 -12.34 -6.44
C ASP A 394 21.00 -13.68 -7.18
N GLN A 395 21.13 -14.79 -6.43
CA GLN A 395 21.27 -16.15 -6.97
C GLN A 395 20.76 -17.20 -5.98
N GLY A 396 20.72 -18.46 -6.42
CA GLY A 396 20.51 -19.62 -5.56
C GLY A 396 19.19 -20.33 -5.76
N PHE A 397 18.34 -19.87 -6.69
CA PHE A 397 17.20 -20.65 -7.15
C PHE A 397 17.66 -21.76 -8.11
N GLU A 398 17.01 -22.90 -8.03
CA GLU A 398 17.24 -23.98 -9.00
C GLU A 398 16.74 -23.56 -10.40
N PRO A 399 17.39 -24.02 -11.47
CA PRO A 399 16.89 -23.82 -12.81
C PRO A 399 15.42 -24.27 -12.93
N GLN A 400 14.61 -23.54 -13.69
CA GLN A 400 13.18 -23.79 -13.93
C GLN A 400 12.22 -23.52 -12.75
N VAL A 401 12.71 -23.09 -11.58
CA VAL A 401 11.84 -22.64 -10.49
C VAL A 401 11.23 -21.28 -10.82
N TRP A 402 11.94 -20.48 -11.59
CA TRP A 402 11.56 -19.15 -11.99
C TRP A 402 12.13 -18.77 -13.35
N ASP A 403 11.37 -17.99 -14.13
CA ASP A 403 11.78 -17.44 -15.42
C ASP A 403 11.79 -15.90 -15.34
N SER A 404 12.95 -15.28 -15.58
CA SER A 404 13.15 -13.84 -15.53
C SER A 404 12.34 -13.03 -16.56
N GLN A 405 11.60 -13.67 -17.43
CA GLN A 405 10.68 -13.01 -18.36
C GLN A 405 9.28 -12.79 -17.77
N TYR A 406 9.03 -13.26 -16.54
CA TYR A 406 7.72 -13.19 -15.87
C TYR A 406 7.85 -12.73 -14.44
N GLY A 407 6.83 -12.03 -13.96
CA GLY A 407 6.71 -11.62 -12.57
C GLY A 407 5.37 -12.03 -11.96
N ASP A 408 5.32 -12.18 -10.64
CA ASP A 408 4.04 -12.24 -9.92
C ASP A 408 3.69 -10.82 -9.46
N VAL A 409 2.56 -10.31 -9.92
CA VAL A 409 2.09 -8.97 -9.52
C VAL A 409 1.29 -9.06 -8.23
N LEU A 410 0.35 -10.02 -8.13
CA LEU A 410 -0.35 -10.35 -6.90
C LEU A 410 -0.57 -11.86 -6.83
N TYR A 411 0.00 -12.48 -5.82
CA TYR A 411 -0.10 -13.93 -5.67
C TYR A 411 -0.37 -14.32 -4.22
N SER A 412 -1.40 -15.11 -3.92
CA SER A 412 -1.54 -15.73 -2.61
C SER A 412 -1.29 -17.23 -2.70
N HIS A 413 -0.43 -17.75 -1.81
CA HIS A 413 -0.07 -19.17 -1.78
C HIS A 413 -0.96 -19.98 -0.82
N GLY A 414 -1.69 -19.31 0.07
CA GLY A 414 -2.56 -19.96 1.06
C GLY A 414 -3.79 -19.15 1.41
N ASP A 415 -4.59 -19.70 2.31
CA ASP A 415 -5.74 -19.05 2.92
C ASP A 415 -5.30 -18.07 4.03
N ILE A 416 -6.27 -17.45 4.72
CA ILE A 416 -6.01 -16.56 5.86
C ILE A 416 -5.08 -17.27 6.86
N SER A 417 -4.03 -16.60 7.27
CA SER A 417 -3.01 -17.08 8.19
C SER A 417 -2.84 -16.11 9.36
N ARG A 418 -3.18 -16.56 10.56
CA ARG A 418 -3.13 -15.78 11.80
C ARG A 418 -3.82 -14.40 11.67
N GLY A 419 -5.05 -14.41 11.11
CA GLY A 419 -5.84 -13.21 10.87
C GLY A 419 -5.31 -12.30 9.77
N ARG A 420 -4.51 -12.81 8.81
CA ARG A 420 -3.96 -12.05 7.69
C ARG A 420 -4.09 -12.84 6.39
N GLN A 421 -4.43 -12.19 5.29
CA GLN A 421 -4.26 -12.76 3.96
C GLN A 421 -2.90 -12.34 3.42
N LEU A 422 -1.96 -13.28 3.40
CA LEU A 422 -0.61 -13.04 2.91
C LEU A 422 -0.60 -13.04 1.38
N ILE A 423 0.03 -12.02 0.80
CA ILE A 423 0.13 -11.81 -0.65
C ILE A 423 1.62 -11.63 -0.99
N TRP A 424 2.01 -12.27 -2.07
CA TRP A 424 3.36 -12.25 -2.63
C TRP A 424 3.41 -11.42 -3.89
N GLU A 425 4.52 -10.73 -4.08
CA GLU A 425 4.97 -10.15 -5.33
C GLU A 425 6.37 -10.64 -5.64
N LEU A 426 6.67 -10.82 -6.92
CA LEU A 426 7.95 -11.27 -7.40
C LEU A 426 8.28 -10.51 -8.67
N PHE A 427 9.37 -9.76 -8.64
CA PHE A 427 9.81 -8.93 -9.75
C PHE A 427 11.24 -9.26 -10.17
N PRO A 428 11.46 -9.53 -11.47
CA PRO A 428 12.79 -9.68 -12.04
C PRO A 428 13.60 -8.39 -11.95
N GLY A 429 14.90 -8.53 -11.58
CA GLY A 429 15.86 -7.44 -11.53
C GLY A 429 16.97 -7.56 -12.56
N ILE A 430 18.15 -7.00 -12.26
CA ILE A 430 19.33 -7.04 -13.12
C ILE A 430 19.88 -8.47 -13.18
N GLY A 431 20.16 -8.97 -14.39
CA GLY A 431 20.73 -10.31 -14.55
C GLY A 431 19.77 -11.40 -14.03
N GLU A 432 20.16 -12.12 -12.98
CA GLU A 432 19.37 -13.14 -12.31
C GLU A 432 18.74 -12.65 -11.01
N GLU A 433 18.90 -11.38 -10.67
CA GLU A 433 18.31 -10.79 -9.48
C GLU A 433 16.79 -10.93 -9.47
N LEU A 434 16.27 -11.17 -8.26
CA LEU A 434 14.86 -11.34 -8.01
C LEU A 434 14.48 -10.58 -6.75
N THR A 435 13.52 -9.68 -6.86
CA THR A 435 12.92 -9.06 -5.68
C THR A 435 11.64 -9.77 -5.31
N ILE A 436 11.56 -10.26 -4.09
CA ILE A 436 10.37 -10.92 -3.57
C ILE A 436 9.84 -10.12 -2.39
N TYR A 437 8.55 -9.84 -2.41
CA TYR A 437 7.80 -9.19 -1.33
C TYR A 437 6.75 -10.12 -0.75
N LEU A 438 6.54 -10.00 0.56
CA LEU A 438 5.40 -10.53 1.29
C LEU A 438 4.71 -9.37 2.01
N PHE A 439 3.41 -9.24 1.83
CA PHE A 439 2.62 -8.20 2.48
C PHE A 439 1.20 -8.68 2.77
N HIS A 440 0.46 -7.88 3.50
CA HIS A 440 -0.99 -8.04 3.64
C HIS A 440 -1.67 -6.68 3.83
N TYR A 441 -2.94 -6.60 3.49
CA TYR A 441 -3.77 -5.44 3.82
C TYR A 441 -4.11 -5.48 5.30
N HIS A 442 -3.83 -4.39 6.01
CA HIS A 442 -3.90 -4.32 7.45
C HIS A 442 -4.65 -3.07 7.91
N GLU A 443 -5.64 -3.27 8.80
CA GLU A 443 -6.35 -2.17 9.46
C GLU A 443 -5.41 -1.49 10.46
N VAL A 444 -5.31 -0.16 10.42
CA VAL A 444 -4.57 0.58 11.44
C VAL A 444 -5.35 0.54 12.75
N ASN A 445 -4.88 -0.26 13.69
CA ASN A 445 -5.55 -0.52 14.95
C ASN A 445 -4.56 -0.50 16.12
N PRO A 446 -4.83 0.29 17.20
CA PRO A 446 -3.94 0.36 18.37
C PRO A 446 -3.65 -1.00 19.02
N LYS A 447 -4.60 -1.94 19.00
CA LYS A 447 -4.42 -3.29 19.54
C LYS A 447 -3.55 -4.17 18.67
N ASN A 448 -3.48 -3.87 17.38
CA ASN A 448 -2.72 -4.62 16.38
C ASN A 448 -2.09 -3.64 15.37
N PRO A 449 -0.97 -2.99 15.72
CA PRO A 449 -0.33 -2.04 14.81
C PRO A 449 0.26 -2.66 13.54
N GLY A 450 0.41 -4.00 13.51
CA GLY A 450 1.17 -4.72 12.49
C GLY A 450 2.65 -4.82 12.85
N SER A 451 3.32 -5.90 12.42
CA SER A 451 4.73 -6.17 12.70
C SER A 451 5.50 -6.56 11.45
N LEU A 452 6.58 -5.85 11.17
CA LEU A 452 7.52 -6.20 10.10
C LEU A 452 8.38 -7.41 10.51
N LEU A 453 8.78 -7.48 11.78
CA LEU A 453 9.63 -8.55 12.28
C LEU A 453 8.90 -9.92 12.27
N GLU A 454 7.65 -9.96 12.72
CA GLU A 454 6.80 -11.15 12.58
C GLU A 454 6.59 -11.57 11.12
N MET A 455 6.46 -10.58 10.23
CA MET A 455 6.33 -10.87 8.80
C MET A 455 7.62 -11.41 8.18
N TYR A 456 8.79 -11.00 8.66
CA TYR A 456 10.05 -11.61 8.24
C TYR A 456 10.16 -13.08 8.66
N GLU A 457 9.73 -13.45 9.88
CA GLU A 457 9.64 -14.85 10.28
C GLU A 457 8.73 -15.65 9.33
N ASP A 458 7.57 -15.08 8.95
CA ASP A 458 6.68 -15.69 7.96
C ASP A 458 7.34 -15.76 6.58
N PHE A 459 7.99 -14.71 6.14
CA PHE A 459 8.66 -14.64 4.83
C PHE A 459 9.67 -15.77 4.67
N PHE A 460 10.60 -15.91 5.61
CA PHE A 460 11.63 -16.95 5.54
C PHE A 460 11.06 -18.37 5.74
N THR A 461 9.97 -18.51 6.48
CA THR A 461 9.32 -19.82 6.67
C THR A 461 8.55 -20.27 5.42
N ILE A 462 7.84 -19.32 4.75
CA ILE A 462 6.89 -19.63 3.68
C ILE A 462 7.55 -19.58 2.29
N LEU A 463 8.68 -18.87 2.15
CA LEU A 463 9.37 -18.73 0.86
C LEU A 463 9.61 -20.06 0.13
N PRO A 464 10.04 -21.16 0.79
CA PRO A 464 10.20 -22.45 0.15
C PRO A 464 8.90 -23.08 -0.39
N GLU A 465 7.76 -22.75 0.21
CA GLU A 465 6.44 -23.17 -0.27
C GLU A 465 5.98 -22.36 -1.46
N TYR A 466 6.24 -21.05 -1.43
CA TYR A 466 5.89 -20.13 -2.52
C TYR A 466 6.76 -20.38 -3.75
N ARG A 467 8.07 -20.50 -3.58
CA ARG A 467 9.04 -20.87 -4.62
C ARG A 467 9.98 -21.96 -4.09
N ARG A 468 9.98 -23.11 -4.70
CA ARG A 468 10.85 -24.22 -4.29
C ARG A 468 12.30 -23.76 -4.27
N CYS A 469 12.86 -23.64 -3.08
CA CYS A 469 14.25 -23.25 -2.87
C CYS A 469 14.76 -23.76 -1.54
N ASP A 470 16.07 -23.89 -1.45
CA ASP A 470 16.77 -24.02 -0.18
C ASP A 470 17.18 -22.61 0.26
N VAL A 471 16.48 -22.08 1.25
CA VAL A 471 16.68 -20.69 1.73
C VAL A 471 18.11 -20.43 2.20
N ASP A 472 18.82 -21.51 2.63
CA ASP A 472 20.20 -21.41 3.07
C ASP A 472 21.22 -21.28 1.92
N LYS A 473 20.83 -21.65 0.70
CA LYS A 473 21.63 -21.51 -0.53
C LYS A 473 21.39 -20.20 -1.28
N LEU A 474 20.36 -19.44 -0.90
CA LEU A 474 20.07 -18.16 -1.55
C LEU A 474 21.14 -17.13 -1.22
N VAL A 475 21.56 -16.38 -2.24
CA VAL A 475 22.49 -15.26 -2.12
C VAL A 475 21.70 -13.99 -1.91
N TRP A 476 21.65 -13.53 -0.68
CA TRP A 476 20.88 -12.37 -0.26
C TRP A 476 21.65 -11.07 -0.56
N LYS A 477 21.02 -10.11 -1.23
CA LYS A 477 21.65 -8.84 -1.58
C LYS A 477 21.27 -7.70 -0.63
N LYS A 478 19.98 -7.51 -0.37
CA LYS A 478 19.48 -6.51 0.58
C LYS A 478 18.07 -6.86 1.05
N PRO A 479 17.69 -6.51 2.29
CA PRO A 479 16.31 -6.62 2.73
C PRO A 479 15.47 -5.47 2.19
N THR A 480 14.18 -5.70 2.04
CA THR A 480 13.18 -4.69 1.68
C THR A 480 12.08 -4.66 2.74
N PHE A 481 11.71 -3.48 3.24
CA PHE A 481 10.68 -3.37 4.28
C PHE A 481 10.02 -2.00 4.32
N GLY A 482 8.83 -1.95 4.88
CA GLY A 482 8.12 -0.71 5.14
C GLY A 482 6.63 -0.88 5.35
N TYR A 483 5.97 0.23 5.68
CA TYR A 483 4.53 0.33 5.73
C TYR A 483 4.07 1.15 4.52
N ILE A 484 3.35 0.52 3.61
CA ILE A 484 2.80 1.18 2.43
C ILE A 484 1.37 1.61 2.75
N PRO A 485 0.91 2.82 2.35
CA PRO A 485 -0.48 3.19 2.55
C PRO A 485 -1.42 2.19 1.87
N GLY A 486 -2.28 1.54 2.65
CA GLY A 486 -3.24 0.56 2.17
C GLY A 486 -4.64 1.12 1.94
N HIS A 487 -4.85 2.37 2.28
CA HIS A 487 -6.14 3.04 2.16
C HIS A 487 -5.96 4.50 1.78
N PHE A 488 -6.92 5.02 1.03
CA PHE A 488 -6.96 6.36 0.51
C PHE A 488 -7.94 7.24 1.17
N SER A 489 -7.74 8.44 0.88
CA SER A 489 -8.77 9.46 0.92
C SER A 489 -10.04 8.94 0.27
N VAL A 490 -11.01 8.58 1.07
CA VAL A 490 -12.33 8.09 0.65
C VAL A 490 -13.07 9.19 -0.12
N GLY A 491 -12.75 10.46 0.18
CA GLY A 491 -13.28 11.61 -0.51
C GLY A 491 -12.26 12.73 -0.62
N SER A 492 -12.59 13.73 -1.41
CA SER A 492 -11.71 14.90 -1.63
C SER A 492 -11.40 15.71 -0.35
N SER A 493 -12.13 15.49 0.74
CA SER A 493 -11.99 16.20 2.01
C SER A 493 -11.56 15.33 3.19
N ASP A 494 -11.44 14.03 3.00
CA ASP A 494 -11.18 13.10 4.11
C ASP A 494 -9.77 13.20 4.67
N ARG A 495 -8.84 13.74 3.90
CA ARG A 495 -7.45 13.87 4.29
C ARG A 495 -6.93 15.27 3.99
N THR A 496 -6.33 15.90 4.99
CA THR A 496 -5.64 17.17 4.85
C THR A 496 -4.25 16.92 4.27
N VAL A 497 -4.05 17.32 3.01
CA VAL A 497 -2.79 17.15 2.26
C VAL A 497 -2.08 18.48 2.02
N ALA A 498 -2.68 19.58 2.43
CA ALA A 498 -2.11 20.90 2.25
C ALA A 498 -2.36 21.76 3.49
N PHE A 499 -1.53 22.76 3.66
CA PHE A 499 -1.68 23.87 4.58
C PHE A 499 -1.17 25.13 3.89
N ASP A 500 -1.21 26.27 4.55
CA ASP A 500 -0.59 27.46 3.98
C ASP A 500 0.91 27.22 3.80
N ARG A 501 1.41 27.44 2.60
CA ARG A 501 2.83 27.22 2.24
C ARG A 501 3.36 25.82 2.50
N LEU A 502 2.47 24.82 2.51
CA LEU A 502 2.84 23.42 2.68
C LEU A 502 1.89 22.54 1.86
N ILE A 503 2.44 21.57 1.14
CA ILE A 503 1.71 20.53 0.40
C ILE A 503 2.41 19.19 0.54
N ALA A 504 1.65 18.11 0.74
CA ALA A 504 2.15 16.74 0.72
C ALA A 504 2.01 16.12 -0.67
N ILE A 505 2.96 15.28 -1.05
CA ILE A 505 2.95 14.47 -2.29
C ILE A 505 3.27 13.00 -1.99
N GLY A 506 3.02 12.12 -2.95
CA GLY A 506 3.29 10.69 -2.83
C GLY A 506 2.54 10.04 -1.65
N ASP A 507 3.21 9.15 -0.95
CA ASP A 507 2.62 8.40 0.18
C ASP A 507 2.24 9.31 1.37
N ALA A 508 2.91 10.44 1.56
CA ALA A 508 2.52 11.43 2.57
C ALA A 508 1.12 12.01 2.30
N ALA A 509 0.78 12.21 1.04
CA ALA A 509 -0.55 12.63 0.62
C ALA A 509 -1.58 11.49 0.63
N SER A 510 -1.15 10.24 0.43
CA SER A 510 -2.01 9.05 0.39
C SER A 510 -3.23 9.20 -0.52
N LEU A 511 -2.99 9.59 -1.77
CA LEU A 511 -4.05 9.87 -2.75
C LEU A 511 -4.06 8.90 -3.94
N GLN A 512 -3.21 7.89 -3.92
CA GLN A 512 -3.13 6.84 -4.93
C GLN A 512 -3.86 5.57 -4.50
N SER A 513 -4.20 4.71 -5.46
CA SER A 513 -4.78 3.40 -5.18
C SER A 513 -3.71 2.40 -4.69
N PRO A 514 -3.93 1.66 -3.57
CA PRO A 514 -3.08 0.57 -3.14
C PRO A 514 -3.52 -0.77 -3.72
N LEU A 515 -4.57 -0.76 -4.53
CA LEU A 515 -5.17 -2.02 -4.96
C LEU A 515 -4.15 -2.95 -5.61
N VAL A 516 -3.10 -2.36 -6.24
CA VAL A 516 -2.05 -3.09 -6.94
C VAL A 516 -0.68 -2.39 -6.83
N PHE A 517 -0.37 -1.72 -5.74
CA PHE A 517 0.93 -1.10 -5.46
C PHE A 517 1.52 -0.23 -6.58
N THR A 518 0.66 0.39 -7.39
CA THR A 518 1.07 1.32 -8.45
C THR A 518 1.39 2.73 -7.94
N GLY A 519 1.87 2.87 -6.70
CA GLY A 519 2.15 4.16 -6.08
C GLY A 519 3.16 5.00 -6.88
N PHE A 520 4.23 4.37 -7.36
CA PHE A 520 5.20 5.04 -8.23
C PHE A 520 4.57 5.45 -9.57
N GLY A 521 3.88 4.54 -10.25
CA GLY A 521 3.15 4.84 -11.49
C GLY A 521 2.08 5.93 -11.29
N SER A 522 1.38 5.92 -10.16
CA SER A 522 0.42 6.97 -9.82
C SER A 522 1.08 8.34 -9.67
N LEU A 523 2.25 8.43 -9.02
CA LEU A 523 3.00 9.70 -8.96
C LEU A 523 3.40 10.15 -10.36
N VAL A 524 3.98 9.26 -11.16
CA VAL A 524 4.46 9.59 -12.51
C VAL A 524 3.30 10.06 -13.40
N ARG A 525 2.15 9.40 -13.34
CA ARG A 525 0.94 9.83 -14.08
C ARG A 525 0.43 11.21 -13.65
N ASN A 526 0.59 11.57 -12.37
CA ASN A 526 0.17 12.86 -11.84
C ASN A 526 1.27 13.92 -11.84
N LEU A 527 2.50 13.59 -12.24
CA LEU A 527 3.65 14.48 -12.12
C LEU A 527 3.46 15.79 -12.92
N GLU A 528 2.97 15.68 -14.16
CA GLU A 528 2.65 16.87 -14.98
C GLU A 528 1.60 17.75 -14.31
N ARG A 529 0.51 17.16 -13.80
CA ARG A 529 -0.52 17.86 -13.07
C ARG A 529 0.03 18.60 -11.86
N LEU A 530 0.80 17.89 -11.02
CA LEU A 530 1.35 18.43 -9.78
C LEU A 530 2.32 19.58 -10.07
N THR A 531 3.24 19.40 -11.01
CA THR A 531 4.27 20.39 -11.35
C THR A 531 3.68 21.63 -12.04
N LYS A 532 2.79 21.45 -13.02
CA LYS A 532 2.13 22.57 -13.73
C LYS A 532 1.26 23.42 -12.82
N LEU A 533 0.45 22.77 -11.96
CA LEU A 533 -0.40 23.53 -11.03
C LEU A 533 0.43 24.22 -9.95
N LEU A 534 1.53 23.59 -9.51
CA LEU A 534 2.42 24.19 -8.53
C LEU A 534 3.21 25.37 -9.12
N ASP A 535 3.62 25.28 -10.38
CA ASP A 535 4.25 26.37 -11.14
C ASP A 535 3.37 27.63 -11.13
N ILE A 536 2.08 27.49 -11.48
CA ILE A 536 1.12 28.59 -11.45
C ILE A 536 0.94 29.15 -10.03
N ALA A 537 0.84 28.27 -9.03
CA ALA A 537 0.69 28.70 -7.66
C ALA A 537 1.89 29.51 -7.16
N LEU A 538 3.11 29.10 -7.51
CA LEU A 538 4.35 29.81 -7.16
C LEU A 538 4.50 31.13 -7.92
N LYS A 539 4.25 31.15 -9.23
CA LYS A 539 4.30 32.38 -10.05
C LYS A 539 3.42 33.47 -9.51
N HIS A 540 2.21 33.12 -9.09
CA HIS A 540 1.20 34.08 -8.65
C HIS A 540 1.05 34.16 -7.12
N ASN A 541 1.99 33.56 -6.36
CA ASN A 541 1.97 33.49 -4.89
C ASN A 541 0.65 32.98 -4.29
N LEU A 542 0.01 32.01 -4.96
CA LEU A 542 -1.23 31.35 -4.53
C LEU A 542 -0.92 30.19 -3.55
N LEU A 543 -0.22 30.49 -2.46
CA LEU A 543 0.34 29.51 -1.53
C LEU A 543 -0.50 29.32 -0.27
N SER A 544 -1.74 29.81 -0.24
CA SER A 544 -2.66 29.50 0.87
C SER A 544 -3.27 28.10 0.73
N PHE A 545 -3.70 27.52 1.87
CA PHE A 545 -4.43 26.24 1.93
C PHE A 545 -5.49 26.11 0.84
N ARG A 546 -6.33 27.16 0.65
CA ARG A 546 -7.42 27.18 -0.34
C ARG A 546 -6.95 26.87 -1.77
N HIS A 547 -5.76 27.35 -2.13
CA HIS A 547 -5.18 27.16 -3.46
C HIS A 547 -4.41 25.85 -3.55
N LEU A 548 -3.53 25.57 -2.58
CA LEU A 548 -2.71 24.36 -2.56
C LEU A 548 -3.55 23.08 -2.49
N ASN A 549 -4.65 23.08 -1.73
CA ASN A 549 -5.55 21.94 -1.66
C ASN A 549 -6.22 21.58 -3.00
N ARG A 550 -6.18 22.45 -4.01
CA ARG A 550 -6.67 22.18 -5.37
C ARG A 550 -5.63 21.48 -6.24
N ILE A 551 -4.35 21.58 -5.90
CA ILE A 551 -3.24 20.95 -6.63
C ILE A 551 -3.21 19.44 -6.42
N ARG A 552 -3.76 18.95 -5.30
CA ARG A 552 -3.78 17.54 -4.91
C ARG A 552 -4.17 16.59 -6.06
N ALA A 553 -3.52 15.43 -6.13
CA ALA A 553 -3.73 14.41 -7.16
C ALA A 553 -4.98 13.54 -6.89
N TYR A 554 -6.11 14.15 -6.51
CA TYR A 554 -7.36 13.42 -6.27
C TYR A 554 -7.98 12.90 -7.58
N GLN A 555 -8.41 11.63 -7.57
CA GLN A 555 -9.13 10.98 -8.66
C GLN A 555 -10.42 10.34 -8.13
N SER A 556 -11.56 10.63 -8.77
CA SER A 556 -12.86 10.16 -8.31
C SER A 556 -13.06 8.66 -8.50
N ASN A 557 -12.45 8.03 -9.51
CA ASN A 557 -12.46 6.59 -9.73
C ASN A 557 -11.68 5.84 -8.63
N VAL A 558 -10.54 6.38 -8.17
CA VAL A 558 -9.77 5.81 -7.06
C VAL A 558 -10.58 5.82 -5.77
N SER A 559 -11.40 6.85 -5.56
CA SER A 559 -12.22 6.98 -4.35
C SER A 559 -13.34 5.93 -4.22
N VAL A 560 -13.61 5.12 -5.24
CA VAL A 560 -14.55 3.99 -5.15
C VAL A 560 -13.85 2.64 -5.06
N THR A 561 -12.59 2.54 -5.49
CA THR A 561 -11.84 1.28 -5.45
C THR A 561 -11.36 0.88 -4.06
N TRP A 562 -11.32 1.80 -3.10
CA TRP A 562 -10.91 1.50 -1.72
C TRP A 562 -11.74 0.40 -1.06
N LEU A 563 -12.99 0.22 -1.47
CA LEU A 563 -13.85 -0.84 -0.94
C LEU A 563 -13.29 -2.24 -1.25
N PHE A 564 -12.59 -2.38 -2.38
CA PHE A 564 -11.92 -3.64 -2.72
C PHE A 564 -10.73 -3.89 -1.79
N SER A 565 -9.88 -2.89 -1.54
CA SER A 565 -8.75 -3.04 -0.60
C SER A 565 -9.25 -3.32 0.83
N LYS A 566 -10.38 -2.75 1.24
CA LYS A 566 -11.02 -3.11 2.50
C LYS A 566 -11.50 -4.56 2.52
N GLY A 567 -11.99 -5.07 1.39
CA GLY A 567 -12.34 -6.48 1.21
C GLY A 567 -11.15 -7.45 1.29
N MET A 568 -9.93 -6.96 1.12
CA MET A 568 -8.69 -7.75 1.25
C MET A 568 -8.14 -7.83 2.68
N MET A 569 -8.72 -7.07 3.62
CA MET A 569 -8.30 -7.04 5.02
C MET A 569 -9.09 -8.05 5.86
N VAL A 570 -8.40 -8.64 6.83
CA VAL A 570 -9.07 -9.32 7.95
C VAL A 570 -9.15 -8.31 9.10
N PRO A 571 -10.34 -7.87 9.54
CA PRO A 571 -10.47 -6.93 10.63
C PRO A 571 -9.86 -7.48 11.93
N THR A 572 -9.18 -6.63 12.69
CA THR A 572 -8.52 -7.01 13.94
C THR A 572 -9.49 -7.69 14.92
N GLY A 573 -9.12 -8.87 15.40
CA GLY A 573 -9.92 -9.67 16.33
C GLY A 573 -11.11 -10.40 15.72
N LYS A 574 -11.32 -10.32 14.40
CA LYS A 574 -12.39 -11.08 13.74
C LYS A 574 -11.88 -12.37 13.13
N PHE A 575 -12.70 -13.41 13.27
CA PHE A 575 -12.50 -14.70 12.61
C PHE A 575 -13.36 -14.77 11.35
N LEU A 576 -12.71 -14.91 10.21
CA LEU A 576 -13.36 -15.14 8.92
C LEU A 576 -13.17 -16.61 8.50
N PRO A 577 -14.06 -17.16 7.63
CA PRO A 577 -13.75 -18.41 6.95
C PRO A 577 -12.40 -18.28 6.22
N PRO A 578 -11.47 -19.26 6.36
CA PRO A 578 -10.09 -19.11 5.86
C PRO A 578 -9.98 -18.74 4.38
N GLN A 579 -10.87 -19.26 3.56
CA GLN A 579 -10.91 -19.00 2.11
C GLN A 579 -11.63 -17.70 1.72
N ARG A 580 -12.16 -16.91 2.66
CA ARG A 580 -13.04 -15.77 2.39
C ARG A 580 -12.39 -14.73 1.49
N ILE A 581 -11.18 -14.28 1.83
CA ILE A 581 -10.49 -13.21 1.09
C ILE A 581 -10.13 -13.70 -0.31
N ASN A 582 -9.54 -14.90 -0.42
CA ASN A 582 -9.23 -15.50 -1.71
C ASN A 582 -10.48 -15.68 -2.60
N SER A 583 -11.63 -16.02 -2.00
CA SER A 583 -12.89 -16.13 -2.75
C SER A 583 -13.35 -14.79 -3.33
N MET A 584 -13.16 -13.70 -2.59
CA MET A 584 -13.48 -12.34 -3.07
C MET A 584 -12.53 -11.93 -4.21
N LEU A 585 -11.23 -12.13 -4.01
CA LEU A 585 -10.20 -11.80 -4.99
C LEU A 585 -10.37 -12.60 -6.28
N ASN A 586 -10.57 -13.92 -6.19
CA ASN A 586 -10.82 -14.77 -7.36
C ASN A 586 -12.14 -14.43 -8.07
N THR A 587 -13.18 -13.95 -7.35
CA THR A 587 -14.38 -13.46 -8.01
C THR A 587 -14.06 -12.27 -8.89
N PHE A 588 -13.29 -11.30 -8.40
CA PHE A 588 -13.04 -10.04 -9.09
C PHE A 588 -11.94 -10.16 -10.16
N PHE A 589 -10.77 -10.68 -9.78
CA PHE A 589 -9.65 -10.85 -10.73
C PHE A 589 -9.96 -11.89 -11.81
N GLY A 590 -10.75 -12.92 -11.49
CA GLY A 590 -11.25 -13.84 -12.49
C GLY A 590 -12.22 -13.23 -13.49
N LEU A 591 -12.97 -12.18 -13.10
CA LEU A 591 -13.77 -11.41 -14.05
C LEU A 591 -12.90 -10.54 -14.96
N LEU A 592 -11.83 -9.94 -14.40
CA LEU A 592 -10.88 -9.18 -15.21
C LEU A 592 -10.16 -10.08 -16.21
N ALA A 593 -9.85 -11.33 -15.84
CA ALA A 593 -9.24 -12.31 -16.76
C ALA A 593 -10.16 -12.72 -17.92
N ASP A 594 -11.49 -12.61 -17.73
CA ASP A 594 -12.51 -12.87 -18.75
C ASP A 594 -12.80 -11.64 -19.64
N GLU A 595 -12.24 -10.45 -19.31
CA GLU A 595 -12.41 -9.21 -20.07
C GLU A 595 -11.26 -9.02 -21.07
N PRO A 596 -11.41 -8.12 -22.06
CA PRO A 596 -10.28 -7.71 -22.91
C PRO A 596 -9.11 -7.17 -22.09
N PRO A 597 -7.84 -7.42 -22.48
CA PRO A 597 -6.65 -7.06 -21.71
C PRO A 597 -6.56 -5.58 -21.33
N ASP A 598 -7.05 -4.67 -22.19
CA ASP A 598 -7.08 -3.24 -21.92
C ASP A 598 -8.02 -2.85 -20.75
N VAL A 599 -9.05 -3.65 -20.48
CA VAL A 599 -9.95 -3.43 -19.33
C VAL A 599 -9.22 -3.70 -18.03
N ALA A 600 -8.49 -4.81 -17.95
CA ALA A 600 -7.67 -5.14 -16.80
C ALA A 600 -6.55 -4.11 -16.58
N ASP A 601 -5.82 -3.74 -17.64
CA ASP A 601 -4.77 -2.72 -17.63
C ASP A 601 -5.30 -1.38 -17.10
N ASN A 602 -6.39 -0.88 -17.69
CA ASN A 602 -6.98 0.38 -17.23
C ASN A 602 -7.49 0.30 -15.79
N PHE A 603 -8.06 -0.84 -15.38
CA PHE A 603 -8.53 -1.01 -14.01
C PHE A 603 -7.37 -0.95 -13.00
N ILE A 604 -6.30 -1.69 -13.25
CA ILE A 604 -5.15 -1.79 -12.36
C ILE A 604 -4.36 -0.47 -12.32
N LYS A 605 -4.28 0.25 -13.44
CA LYS A 605 -3.64 1.57 -13.52
C LYS A 605 -4.52 2.75 -13.07
N ASP A 606 -5.57 2.51 -12.31
CA ASP A 606 -6.49 3.57 -11.82
C ASP A 606 -7.12 4.42 -12.94
N ARG A 607 -7.43 3.80 -14.06
CA ARG A 607 -8.04 4.45 -15.23
C ARG A 607 -9.42 3.87 -15.58
N CYS A 608 -10.03 3.11 -14.67
CA CYS A 608 -11.34 2.53 -14.91
C CYS A 608 -12.42 3.62 -15.00
N ASP A 609 -13.17 3.64 -16.09
CA ASP A 609 -14.31 4.54 -16.25
C ASP A 609 -15.56 4.05 -15.49
N TRP A 610 -16.53 4.96 -15.31
CA TRP A 610 -17.74 4.69 -14.53
C TRP A 610 -18.61 3.56 -15.12
N PHE A 611 -18.72 3.45 -16.44
CA PHE A 611 -19.53 2.40 -17.10
C PHE A 611 -18.87 1.04 -16.95
N THR A 612 -17.57 0.95 -17.20
CA THR A 612 -16.78 -0.29 -17.00
C THR A 612 -16.83 -0.74 -15.54
N PHE A 613 -16.66 0.18 -14.59
CA PHE A 613 -16.78 -0.12 -13.17
C PHE A 613 -18.14 -0.75 -12.82
N ASN A 614 -19.24 -0.14 -13.26
CA ASN A 614 -20.59 -0.66 -13.01
C ASN A 614 -20.81 -2.02 -13.65
N ARG A 615 -20.37 -2.20 -14.90
CA ARG A 615 -20.46 -3.48 -15.60
C ARG A 615 -19.74 -4.58 -14.83
N LEU A 616 -18.51 -4.34 -14.36
CA LEU A 616 -17.73 -5.28 -13.56
C LEU A 616 -18.41 -5.57 -12.21
N ALA A 617 -18.90 -4.54 -11.50
CA ALA A 617 -19.59 -4.70 -10.24
C ALA A 617 -20.87 -5.57 -10.36
N ILE A 618 -21.65 -5.35 -11.40
CA ILE A 618 -22.85 -6.17 -11.68
C ILE A 618 -22.46 -7.62 -12.02
N LYS A 619 -21.44 -7.83 -12.82
CA LYS A 619 -20.92 -9.17 -13.15
C LYS A 619 -20.44 -9.88 -11.85
N ALA A 620 -19.71 -9.17 -10.98
CA ALA A 620 -19.23 -9.70 -9.71
C ALA A 620 -20.38 -10.13 -8.78
N ALA A 621 -21.39 -9.27 -8.62
CA ALA A 621 -22.58 -9.58 -7.82
C ALA A 621 -23.37 -10.79 -8.38
N ARG A 622 -23.45 -10.96 -9.70
CA ARG A 622 -24.09 -12.12 -10.34
C ARG A 622 -23.25 -13.40 -10.17
N LYS A 623 -21.94 -13.33 -10.31
CA LYS A 623 -21.02 -14.48 -10.14
C LYS A 623 -21.00 -14.97 -8.69
N ASN A 624 -21.00 -14.04 -7.76
CA ASN A 624 -20.97 -14.32 -6.30
C ASN A 624 -21.91 -13.40 -5.51
N PRO A 625 -23.21 -13.75 -5.41
CA PRO A 625 -24.17 -12.93 -4.67
C PRO A 625 -23.82 -12.72 -3.20
N ALA A 626 -23.09 -13.67 -2.58
CA ALA A 626 -22.63 -13.54 -1.19
C ALA A 626 -21.62 -12.38 -1.01
N LEU A 627 -21.00 -11.89 -2.09
CA LEU A 627 -20.06 -10.77 -2.07
C LEU A 627 -20.68 -9.52 -1.43
N LEU A 628 -21.95 -9.24 -1.69
CA LEU A 628 -22.64 -8.08 -1.11
C LEU A 628 -22.76 -8.18 0.42
N LEU A 629 -23.09 -9.38 0.94
CA LEU A 629 -23.11 -9.62 2.39
C LEU A 629 -21.71 -9.54 2.99
N TRP A 630 -20.70 -10.07 2.31
CA TRP A 630 -19.33 -10.03 2.79
C TRP A 630 -18.78 -8.61 2.85
N ILE A 631 -19.08 -7.79 1.84
CA ILE A 631 -18.73 -6.36 1.83
C ILE A 631 -19.43 -5.64 2.98
N TRP A 632 -20.72 -5.91 3.22
CA TRP A 632 -21.45 -5.35 4.34
C TRP A 632 -20.82 -5.71 5.69
N GLU A 633 -20.46 -6.98 5.89
CA GLU A 633 -19.78 -7.44 7.12
C GLU A 633 -18.43 -6.77 7.38
N LEU A 634 -17.67 -6.49 6.30
CA LEU A 634 -16.32 -5.90 6.38
C LEU A 634 -16.34 -4.38 6.48
N ALA A 635 -17.20 -3.71 5.70
CA ALA A 635 -17.25 -2.25 5.64
C ALA A 635 -18.16 -1.62 6.70
N GLY A 636 -19.30 -2.27 6.97
CA GLY A 636 -20.33 -1.73 7.84
C GLY A 636 -21.11 -0.55 7.23
N PRO A 637 -22.19 -0.09 7.88
CA PRO A 637 -23.09 0.90 7.31
C PRO A 637 -22.43 2.27 7.09
N LYS A 638 -21.58 2.70 8.02
CA LYS A 638 -20.91 4.01 7.95
C LYS A 638 -20.03 4.14 6.71
N ASP A 639 -19.19 3.14 6.44
CA ASP A 639 -18.29 3.15 5.31
C ASP A 639 -19.04 2.98 3.99
N LEU A 640 -20.12 2.20 3.98
CA LEU A 640 -20.96 2.06 2.77
C LEU A 640 -21.68 3.35 2.42
N ILE A 641 -22.19 4.12 3.40
CA ILE A 641 -22.78 5.44 3.14
C ILE A 641 -21.74 6.39 2.55
N ARG A 642 -20.51 6.40 3.10
CA ARG A 642 -19.40 7.19 2.56
C ARG A 642 -19.05 6.75 1.14
N TRP A 643 -18.99 5.44 0.91
CA TRP A 643 -18.72 4.89 -0.42
C TRP A 643 -19.80 5.31 -1.44
N LEU A 644 -21.08 5.29 -1.08
CA LEU A 644 -22.17 5.76 -1.94
C LEU A 644 -21.97 7.23 -2.33
N GLY A 645 -21.58 8.09 -1.39
CA GLY A 645 -21.27 9.49 -1.68
C GLY A 645 -20.15 9.62 -2.73
N ASN A 646 -19.07 8.82 -2.61
CA ASN A 646 -17.99 8.79 -3.58
C ASN A 646 -18.42 8.20 -4.93
N TYR A 647 -19.27 7.20 -4.91
CA TYR A 647 -19.82 6.60 -6.13
C TYR A 647 -20.66 7.63 -6.93
N PHE A 648 -21.51 8.40 -6.28
CA PHE A 648 -22.24 9.51 -6.95
C PHE A 648 -21.30 10.61 -7.43
N ASN A 649 -20.27 10.92 -6.66
CA ASN A 649 -19.24 11.86 -7.10
C ASN A 649 -18.50 11.36 -8.34
N PHE A 650 -18.14 10.06 -8.40
CA PHE A 650 -17.54 9.44 -9.58
C PHE A 650 -18.44 9.53 -10.80
N GLY A 651 -19.75 9.22 -10.67
CA GLY A 651 -20.73 9.38 -11.73
C GLY A 651 -20.85 10.84 -12.21
N SER A 652 -20.84 11.80 -11.28
CA SER A 652 -20.86 13.24 -11.61
C SER A 652 -19.63 13.68 -12.39
N TYR A 653 -18.43 13.21 -11.99
CA TYR A 653 -17.20 13.47 -12.75
C TYR A 653 -17.23 12.81 -14.14
N ALA A 654 -17.79 11.63 -14.27
CA ALA A 654 -17.97 10.97 -15.56
C ALA A 654 -18.88 11.79 -16.49
N LEU A 655 -20.00 12.30 -15.96
CA LEU A 655 -20.92 13.18 -16.71
C LEU A 655 -20.22 14.48 -17.13
N VAL A 656 -19.55 15.17 -16.20
CA VAL A 656 -18.80 16.40 -16.50
C VAL A 656 -17.69 16.12 -17.52
N SER A 657 -16.99 14.98 -17.39
CA SER A 657 -16.00 14.58 -18.37
C SER A 657 -16.59 14.37 -19.77
N ALA A 658 -17.75 13.75 -19.88
CA ALA A 658 -18.45 13.56 -21.16
C ALA A 658 -18.86 14.88 -21.79
N LEU A 659 -19.38 15.82 -21.00
CA LEU A 659 -19.79 17.16 -21.47
C LEU A 659 -18.62 18.04 -21.91
N LEU A 660 -17.49 17.94 -21.22
CA LEU A 660 -16.30 18.78 -21.48
C LEU A 660 -15.28 18.11 -22.41
N ASN A 661 -15.53 16.87 -22.82
CA ASN A 661 -14.60 16.10 -23.64
C ASN A 661 -14.35 16.77 -25.00
N GLY A 662 -13.08 16.83 -25.41
CA GLY A 662 -12.63 17.30 -26.72
C GLY A 662 -12.50 18.80 -26.87
N TRP A 663 -13.35 19.62 -26.26
CA TRP A 663 -13.32 21.07 -26.46
C TRP A 663 -12.73 21.87 -25.29
N PHE A 664 -12.90 21.40 -24.05
CA PHE A 664 -12.54 22.19 -22.86
C PHE A 664 -11.04 22.47 -22.75
N ALA A 665 -10.19 21.46 -22.97
CA ALA A 665 -8.74 21.62 -22.97
C ALA A 665 -8.29 22.62 -24.06
N SER A 666 -8.84 22.49 -25.27
CA SER A 666 -8.57 23.43 -26.38
C SER A 666 -9.02 24.83 -26.08
N TYR A 667 -10.18 24.98 -25.44
CA TYR A 667 -10.71 26.30 -25.01
C TYR A 667 -9.79 26.90 -23.94
N LEU A 668 -9.37 26.12 -22.93
CA LEU A 668 -8.43 26.58 -21.89
C LEU A 668 -7.12 27.08 -22.52
N ASN A 669 -6.55 26.33 -23.48
CA ASN A 669 -5.33 26.75 -24.17
C ASN A 669 -5.49 28.11 -24.89
N LYS A 670 -6.68 28.41 -25.44
CA LYS A 670 -6.96 29.68 -26.10
C LYS A 670 -7.11 30.85 -25.11
N ILE A 671 -7.81 30.66 -24.01
CA ILE A 671 -8.09 31.73 -23.04
C ILE A 671 -6.96 31.88 -21.99
N GLY A 672 -6.08 30.88 -21.82
CA GLY A 672 -5.04 30.85 -20.81
C GLY A 672 -4.15 32.09 -20.81
N PRO A 673 -3.56 32.52 -21.94
CA PRO A 673 -2.69 33.69 -22.02
C PRO A 673 -3.39 35.01 -21.57
N TRP A 674 -4.69 35.09 -21.72
CA TRP A 674 -5.48 36.22 -21.25
C TRP A 674 -5.93 36.09 -19.80
N LEU A 675 -6.34 34.87 -19.39
CA LEU A 675 -6.97 34.61 -18.09
C LEU A 675 -5.94 34.52 -16.95
N GLU A 676 -4.81 33.87 -17.19
CA GLU A 676 -3.77 33.63 -16.15
C GLU A 676 -3.25 34.93 -15.53
N PRO A 677 -2.83 35.95 -16.29
CA PRO A 677 -2.32 37.20 -15.71
C PRO A 677 -3.37 38.00 -14.94
N ARG A 678 -4.65 37.92 -15.37
CA ARG A 678 -5.74 38.72 -14.80
C ARG A 678 -6.44 38.07 -13.63
N TYR A 679 -6.62 36.76 -13.72
CA TYR A 679 -7.38 35.99 -12.74
C TYR A 679 -6.67 34.64 -12.40
N PRO A 680 -5.45 34.68 -11.84
CA PRO A 680 -4.64 33.48 -11.67
C PRO A 680 -5.28 32.42 -10.76
N ALA A 681 -6.02 32.84 -9.75
CA ALA A 681 -6.74 31.90 -8.86
C ALA A 681 -7.87 31.14 -9.57
N LEU A 682 -8.56 31.81 -10.53
CA LEU A 682 -9.57 31.16 -11.38
C LEU A 682 -8.89 30.24 -12.39
N TRP A 683 -7.79 30.67 -12.98
CA TRP A 683 -6.99 29.87 -13.91
C TRP A 683 -6.53 28.58 -13.26
N LEU A 684 -5.90 28.65 -12.08
CA LEU A 684 -5.51 27.49 -11.29
C LEU A 684 -6.67 26.52 -11.07
N ARG A 685 -7.87 27.04 -10.74
CA ARG A 685 -9.06 26.22 -10.53
C ARG A 685 -9.51 25.50 -11.81
N LEU A 686 -9.55 26.18 -12.93
CA LEU A 686 -9.98 25.60 -14.21
C LEU A 686 -9.00 24.52 -14.69
N LEU A 687 -7.70 24.76 -14.58
CA LEU A 687 -6.68 23.76 -14.88
C LEU A 687 -6.78 22.54 -13.95
N ALA A 688 -6.97 22.75 -12.64
CA ALA A 688 -7.15 21.65 -11.71
C ALA A 688 -8.37 20.77 -12.07
N ILE A 689 -9.47 21.37 -12.52
CA ILE A 689 -10.65 20.66 -13.03
C ILE A 689 -10.28 19.89 -14.31
N ASN A 690 -9.59 20.51 -15.25
CA ASN A 690 -9.18 19.86 -16.49
C ASN A 690 -8.32 18.64 -16.22
N TYR A 691 -7.30 18.75 -15.36
CA TYR A 691 -6.46 17.62 -14.98
C TYR A 691 -7.24 16.53 -14.23
N ALA A 692 -8.18 16.88 -13.36
CA ALA A 692 -9.02 15.89 -12.67
C ALA A 692 -9.92 15.10 -13.65
N ILE A 693 -10.33 15.71 -14.75
CA ILE A 693 -11.11 15.05 -15.81
C ILE A 693 -10.23 14.12 -16.66
N ILE A 694 -8.99 14.53 -16.96
CA ILE A 694 -8.12 13.82 -17.91
C ILE A 694 -7.39 12.64 -17.27
N THR A 695 -6.88 12.80 -16.04
CA THR A 695 -5.93 11.85 -15.42
C THR A 695 -6.51 10.45 -15.21
N GLY A 696 -7.82 10.33 -14.96
CA GLY A 696 -8.49 9.05 -14.73
C GLY A 696 -9.13 8.44 -15.98
N LYS A 697 -8.85 8.95 -17.20
CA LYS A 697 -9.46 8.41 -18.42
C LYS A 697 -8.78 7.12 -18.88
N PRO A 698 -9.55 6.12 -19.36
CA PRO A 698 -9.01 4.96 -20.03
C PRO A 698 -8.18 5.37 -21.25
N ARG A 699 -7.08 4.65 -21.49
CA ARG A 699 -6.35 4.74 -22.77
C ARG A 699 -6.90 3.69 -23.72
N SER A 700 -7.11 4.08 -24.98
CA SER A 700 -7.55 3.14 -26.02
C SER A 700 -6.37 2.28 -26.50
N PRO A 701 -6.64 1.04 -26.99
CA PRO A 701 -5.62 0.17 -27.56
C PRO A 701 -4.79 0.84 -28.66
N ASN A 702 -5.41 1.70 -29.45
CA ASN A 702 -4.73 2.43 -30.53
C ASN A 702 -3.74 3.51 -30.00
N GLN A 703 -3.97 4.06 -28.81
CA GLN A 703 -3.01 4.97 -28.19
C GLN A 703 -1.81 4.23 -27.61
N VAL A 704 -2.01 3.01 -27.13
CA VAL A 704 -0.93 2.13 -26.64
C VAL A 704 -0.10 1.61 -27.83
N ALA A 705 -0.75 1.23 -28.92
CA ALA A 705 -0.08 0.78 -30.15
C ALA A 705 0.73 1.90 -30.83
N LYS A 706 0.24 3.15 -30.78
CA LYS A 706 0.94 4.30 -31.34
C LYS A 706 2.24 4.62 -30.57
N VAL A 707 2.23 4.51 -29.25
CA VAL A 707 3.43 4.64 -28.42
C VAL A 707 4.45 3.56 -28.79
N LYS A 708 4.01 2.30 -28.94
CA LYS A 708 4.89 1.19 -29.38
C LYS A 708 5.47 1.37 -30.80
N SER A 709 4.72 1.96 -31.72
CA SER A 709 5.19 2.23 -33.08
C SER A 709 6.15 3.41 -33.15
N GLU A 710 5.95 4.45 -32.37
CA GLU A 710 6.86 5.58 -32.24
C GLU A 710 8.19 5.16 -31.60
N ASP A 711 8.16 4.30 -30.57
CA ASP A 711 9.34 3.68 -29.97
C ASP A 711 10.13 2.81 -30.97
N SER A 712 9.44 2.04 -31.81
CA SER A 712 10.10 1.18 -32.81
C SER A 712 10.72 1.97 -33.98
N ILE A 713 10.13 3.10 -34.35
CA ILE A 713 10.67 3.99 -35.40
C ILE A 713 11.89 4.75 -34.88
N GLN A 714 11.85 5.28 -33.67
CA GLN A 714 12.99 5.98 -33.06
C GLN A 714 14.17 5.06 -32.76
N ASN A 715 13.92 3.81 -32.35
CA ASN A 715 14.96 2.80 -32.18
C ASN A 715 15.60 2.38 -33.50
N SER A 716 14.86 2.36 -34.61
CA SER A 716 15.40 2.08 -35.93
C SER A 716 16.23 3.26 -36.48
N GLU A 717 15.84 4.50 -36.22
CA GLU A 717 16.61 5.68 -36.58
C GLU A 717 17.90 5.82 -35.76
N ALA A 718 17.90 5.46 -34.47
CA ALA A 718 19.09 5.42 -33.63
C ALA A 718 20.08 4.30 -34.03
N GLN A 719 19.61 3.20 -34.60
CA GLN A 719 20.47 2.12 -35.15
C GLN A 719 21.05 2.45 -36.53
N ILE A 720 20.46 3.37 -37.26
CA ILE A 720 20.97 3.81 -38.58
C ILE A 720 21.99 4.93 -38.41
N LEU A 721 22.05 5.61 -37.26
CA LEU A 721 22.97 6.69 -36.95
C LEU A 721 24.22 6.26 -36.14
N ASN A 722 24.33 5.01 -35.74
CA ASN A 722 25.51 4.35 -35.19
C ASN A 722 26.04 3.30 -36.18
#